data_57322c3722bf72564cd6f10faaf6bddd
#
_entry.id   57322c3722bf72564cd6f10faaf6bddd
#
_cell.length_a   1.000
_cell.length_b   1.000
_cell.length_c   1.000
_cell.angle_alpha   90.00
_cell.angle_beta   90.00
_cell.angle_gamma   90.00
#
_symmetry.space_group_name_H-M   'P 1'
#
loop_
_entity.id
_entity.type
_entity.pdbx_description
1 polymer ?
#
loop_
_entity_poly.entity_id
_entity_poly.type
_entity_poly.pdbx_seq_one_letter_code
_entity_poly.pdbx_strand_id
1 'polypeptide(L)'
;MSGQVKVANEGIKTNKRVYESNHNRAEILDDYRLANESRYASQLGRREVLTGKGKFGIFGDGKEIAQIAMAKVFREGDWRSGYYRDQTFMLAAGMFTLEEFFAQIYGDTDIEFNPGNGGRLMNNHFSTRSLNEDGEWKNIACQKNSSADISPTAGQMPRLLGLALASKLFKENTELHSLTSLSGKGNEVAFGTIGDASTSEGHFFETMNAAGVLQIPMAISVWDDGWGISVPNKLQTTKQSISAIMAGFEKDENGDGFHIFQAKGWDYEDLCRIYKQGIALCREQHVPVLFHVSEMTQPSGHSTSGSHERYKSAERLEWEKSFDCISRMRDWIIKTGIAGAAELDKIEGDAADRVKKAKRTAWENYIKPLLQKRDDFLKLADVTTCNCAKTAKIDHIKHDLRIIAEPNRKDIMSSAKKILRLICNSCSNPANSLKINVTAWLDKEMAESRRIYSSHLYSASGEAAALIRGIKPVYSPDSPEVPGREVLRENWDHILARNSKVVIFGEDVGKIGGVNQTYEGLQAKYGENRIFDTGIREATIIGQGVGLAMRGLRPVAEIQYFDYLLYGLQVMSDDLATLQYRTRGGQKAPLIITTRGHRLEGIWHSGSPLSMVINSVRGVHVLVPRDMTRAAGFYNTMLLSDEPALIIEPLNAYRLKEKMPDNIGEFLVPVGIPEIIEKGSDITIVTYGSCVRIAQDAVLQLRDFAISAELIDVQSLEPFDVNHQILESLKKTNKIVFFDEDVPGGATAYMMQKVLEEQKGYYYLDCEPRTVTAQAHRAAYGTDGDYFSNPNAEDVFEAVYKLMHDVNPSMYPKIF
;
A
#
# COMPACT_ATOMS: atom_id res chain seq x y z
N MET A 1 -30.57 -30.96 49.13
CA MET A 1 -29.62 -30.54 50.18
C MET A 1 -28.98 -29.25 49.71
N SER A 2 -29.36 -28.16 50.33
CA SER A 2 -28.94 -26.80 50.08
C SER A 2 -27.60 -26.51 50.75
N GLY A 3 -26.59 -26.14 49.97
CA GLY A 3 -25.32 -25.67 50.50
C GLY A 3 -25.16 -24.19 50.15
N GLN A 4 -25.46 -23.31 51.13
CA GLN A 4 -25.16 -21.88 51.05
C GLN A 4 -23.66 -21.65 51.23
N VAL A 5 -23.03 -21.03 50.23
CA VAL A 5 -21.68 -20.47 50.40
C VAL A 5 -21.83 -19.04 50.89
N LYS A 6 -21.32 -18.78 52.09
CA LYS A 6 -21.19 -17.45 52.67
C LYS A 6 -20.08 -16.69 51.96
N VAL A 7 -20.42 -15.58 51.32
CA VAL A 7 -19.45 -14.57 50.84
C VAL A 7 -19.09 -13.70 52.03
N ALA A 8 -17.83 -13.72 52.42
CA ALA A 8 -17.28 -12.82 53.43
C ALA A 8 -17.04 -11.44 52.79
N ASN A 9 -17.77 -10.42 53.28
CA ASN A 9 -17.51 -9.01 52.99
C ASN A 9 -16.29 -8.56 53.82
N GLU A 10 -15.11 -8.55 53.18
CA GLU A 10 -13.99 -7.79 53.73
C GLU A 10 -14.01 -6.37 53.14
N GLY A 11 -14.18 -5.40 54.06
CA GLY A 11 -14.25 -3.98 53.74
C GLY A 11 -12.96 -3.46 53.10
N ILE A 12 -13.09 -2.91 51.89
CA ILE A 12 -12.03 -2.18 51.22
C ILE A 12 -11.76 -0.90 52.02
N LYS A 13 -10.66 -0.91 52.78
CA LYS A 13 -10.09 0.32 53.36
C LYS A 13 -9.61 1.20 52.20
N THR A 14 -10.27 2.34 52.01
CA THR A 14 -9.81 3.42 51.15
C THR A 14 -8.49 3.98 51.70
N ASN A 15 -7.38 3.41 51.24
CA ASN A 15 -6.07 4.06 51.38
C ASN A 15 -6.06 5.32 50.50
N LYS A 16 -6.15 6.49 51.12
CA LYS A 16 -5.74 7.77 50.51
C LYS A 16 -4.24 7.65 50.21
N ARG A 17 -3.88 7.18 48.99
CA ARG A 17 -2.53 7.33 48.45
C ARG A 17 -2.32 8.81 48.17
N VAL A 18 -1.44 9.44 48.92
CA VAL A 18 -0.81 10.70 48.56
C VAL A 18 0.07 10.36 47.36
N TYR A 19 -0.41 10.63 46.15
CA TYR A 19 0.40 10.54 44.94
C TYR A 19 1.32 11.74 44.92
N GLU A 20 2.61 11.52 45.13
CA GLU A 20 3.63 12.48 44.68
C GLU A 20 3.46 12.64 43.15
N SER A 21 2.90 13.77 42.69
CA SER A 21 2.76 14.11 41.31
C SER A 21 4.15 14.46 40.75
N ASN A 22 4.84 13.49 40.17
CA ASN A 22 6.10 13.69 39.49
C ASN A 22 5.94 14.39 38.10
N HIS A 23 4.80 15.03 37.85
CA HIS A 23 4.55 15.77 36.63
C HIS A 23 4.97 17.24 36.80
N ASN A 24 5.86 17.69 35.91
CA ASN A 24 6.24 19.10 35.86
C ASN A 24 5.00 19.94 35.45
N ARG A 25 4.66 20.95 36.25
CA ARG A 25 3.53 21.88 35.96
C ARG A 25 3.55 22.41 34.53
N ALA A 26 4.73 22.79 34.02
CA ALA A 26 4.89 23.31 32.69
C ALA A 26 4.49 22.28 31.60
N GLU A 27 4.81 21.03 31.81
CA GLU A 27 4.47 19.92 30.93
C GLU A 27 2.95 19.69 30.85
N ILE A 28 2.27 19.68 32.00
CA ILE A 28 0.80 19.53 32.06
C ILE A 28 0.09 20.68 31.33
N LEU A 29 0.56 21.94 31.52
CA LEU A 29 -0.03 23.08 30.85
C LEU A 29 0.26 23.10 29.35
N ASP A 30 1.40 22.57 28.91
CA ASP A 30 1.70 22.38 27.49
C ASP A 30 0.84 21.29 26.84
N ASP A 31 0.64 20.17 27.56
CA ASP A 31 -0.29 19.11 27.12
C ASP A 31 -1.73 19.64 27.01
N TYR A 32 -2.16 20.47 27.95
CA TYR A 32 -3.47 21.12 27.90
C TYR A 32 -3.59 22.09 26.72
N ARG A 33 -2.54 22.86 26.43
CA ARG A 33 -2.48 23.74 25.25
C ARG A 33 -2.59 22.92 23.95
N LEU A 34 -1.80 21.88 23.81
CA LEU A 34 -1.82 20.99 22.63
C LEU A 34 -3.19 20.34 22.40
N ALA A 35 -3.85 19.90 23.46
CA ALA A 35 -5.20 19.35 23.40
C ALA A 35 -6.20 20.38 22.83
N ASN A 36 -6.13 21.62 23.33
CA ASN A 36 -6.97 22.71 22.83
C ASN A 36 -6.65 23.10 21.38
N GLU A 37 -5.37 23.17 21.00
CA GLU A 37 -4.97 23.44 19.61
C GLU A 37 -5.54 22.38 18.66
N SER A 38 -5.42 21.10 18.99
CA SER A 38 -5.97 20.00 18.18
C SER A 38 -7.50 20.08 18.07
N ARG A 39 -8.20 20.36 19.18
CA ARG A 39 -9.66 20.52 19.20
C ARG A 39 -10.11 21.71 18.33
N TYR A 40 -9.47 22.87 18.46
CA TYR A 40 -9.78 24.04 17.64
C TYR A 40 -9.46 23.82 16.16
N ALA A 41 -8.38 23.09 15.85
CA ALA A 41 -8.05 22.69 14.49
C ALA A 41 -9.17 21.83 13.88
N SER A 42 -9.69 20.84 14.61
CA SER A 42 -10.84 20.02 14.18
C SER A 42 -12.08 20.87 13.91
N GLN A 43 -12.41 21.80 14.80
CA GLN A 43 -13.58 22.69 14.65
C GLN A 43 -13.45 23.61 13.44
N LEU A 44 -12.29 24.24 13.24
CA LEU A 44 -12.04 25.11 12.09
C LEU A 44 -11.94 24.31 10.80
N GLY A 45 -11.28 23.16 10.82
CA GLY A 45 -11.19 22.25 9.67
C GLY A 45 -12.57 21.79 9.21
N ARG A 46 -13.44 21.40 10.15
CA ARG A 46 -14.85 21.10 9.84
C ARG A 46 -15.57 22.27 9.15
N ARG A 47 -15.34 23.50 9.61
CA ARG A 47 -15.91 24.71 9.01
C ARG A 47 -15.38 24.92 7.60
N GLU A 48 -14.07 24.78 7.35
CA GLU A 48 -13.47 24.92 6.01
C GLU A 48 -14.07 23.90 5.02
N VAL A 49 -14.33 22.66 5.45
CA VAL A 49 -15.00 21.65 4.63
C VAL A 49 -16.46 22.03 4.35
N LEU A 50 -17.23 22.44 5.38
CA LEU A 50 -18.64 22.82 5.21
C LEU A 50 -18.82 24.07 4.37
N THR A 51 -17.84 24.94 4.30
CA THR A 51 -17.82 26.12 3.42
C THR A 51 -17.26 25.85 2.02
N GLY A 52 -16.89 24.60 1.72
CA GLY A 52 -16.50 24.13 0.39
C GLY A 52 -15.02 24.24 0.05
N LYS A 53 -14.16 24.69 0.96
CA LYS A 53 -12.70 24.76 0.75
C LYS A 53 -12.04 23.40 0.82
N GLY A 54 -12.54 22.49 1.65
CA GLY A 54 -12.20 21.07 1.64
C GLY A 54 -13.33 20.22 1.08
N LYS A 55 -13.02 19.03 0.57
CA LYS A 55 -14.03 18.13 -0.02
C LYS A 55 -14.63 17.16 0.98
N PHE A 56 -13.86 16.75 1.97
CA PHE A 56 -14.24 15.82 3.02
C PHE A 56 -13.46 16.13 4.29
N GLY A 57 -14.07 15.90 5.45
CA GLY A 57 -13.43 16.13 6.74
C GLY A 57 -13.70 14.99 7.71
N ILE A 58 -12.63 14.45 8.25
CA ILE A 58 -12.65 13.50 9.35
C ILE A 58 -11.61 13.96 10.37
N PHE A 59 -11.97 13.94 11.67
CA PHE A 59 -11.18 14.60 12.71
C PHE A 59 -11.02 13.68 13.93
N GLY A 60 -9.96 13.93 14.71
CA GLY A 60 -9.59 13.14 15.88
C GLY A 60 -10.10 13.69 17.22
N ASP A 61 -11.05 14.61 17.19
CA ASP A 61 -11.58 15.24 18.40
C ASP A 61 -12.24 14.26 19.36
N GLY A 62 -12.08 14.49 20.67
CA GLY A 62 -12.55 13.62 21.75
C GLY A 62 -11.53 12.54 22.18
N LYS A 63 -10.34 12.53 21.58
CA LYS A 63 -9.27 11.55 21.85
C LYS A 63 -7.94 12.21 22.27
N GLU A 64 -7.96 13.54 22.49
CA GLU A 64 -6.78 14.37 22.64
C GLU A 64 -5.89 13.91 23.79
N ILE A 65 -6.45 13.70 24.97
CA ILE A 65 -5.68 13.41 26.19
C ILE A 65 -5.01 12.03 26.12
N ALA A 66 -5.71 11.02 25.62
CA ALA A 66 -5.14 9.68 25.45
C ALA A 66 -4.00 9.67 24.42
N GLN A 67 -4.15 10.43 23.34
CA GLN A 67 -3.13 10.52 22.30
C GLN A 67 -1.90 11.31 22.79
N ILE A 68 -2.06 12.32 23.61
CA ILE A 68 -0.95 13.03 24.28
C ILE A 68 -0.21 12.07 25.21
N ALA A 69 -0.91 11.31 26.04
CA ALA A 69 -0.29 10.33 26.94
C ALA A 69 0.53 9.28 26.17
N MET A 70 0.02 8.80 25.03
CA MET A 70 0.74 7.90 24.13
C MET A 70 1.98 8.58 23.52
N ALA A 71 1.88 9.84 23.09
CA ALA A 71 2.98 10.57 22.47
C ALA A 71 4.17 10.80 23.42
N LYS A 72 3.93 10.92 24.72
CA LYS A 72 4.97 11.12 25.76
C LYS A 72 5.95 9.94 25.86
N VAL A 73 5.56 8.74 25.44
CA VAL A 73 6.38 7.53 25.50
C VAL A 73 6.93 7.11 24.14
N PHE A 74 6.56 7.82 23.07
CA PHE A 74 7.02 7.59 21.71
C PHE A 74 8.38 8.27 21.49
N ARG A 75 9.38 7.50 21.06
CA ARG A 75 10.78 7.93 20.94
C ARG A 75 11.24 7.95 19.49
N GLU A 76 12.41 8.54 19.25
CA GLU A 76 13.14 8.37 17.99
C GLU A 76 13.40 6.89 17.72
N GLY A 77 13.31 6.50 16.46
CA GLY A 77 13.36 5.11 16.00
C GLY A 77 12.03 4.38 16.05
N ASP A 78 11.11 4.76 16.94
CA ASP A 78 9.78 4.12 17.04
C ASP A 78 8.95 4.37 15.76
N TRP A 79 8.01 3.47 15.50
CA TRP A 79 7.12 3.51 14.36
C TRP A 79 5.66 3.56 14.78
N ARG A 80 4.89 4.41 14.12
CA ARG A 80 3.44 4.40 14.20
C ARG A 80 2.84 3.74 12.95
N SER A 81 1.88 2.83 13.13
CA SER A 81 0.93 2.35 12.13
C SER A 81 -0.48 2.60 12.65
N GLY A 82 -1.05 3.72 12.30
CA GLY A 82 -2.31 4.20 12.86
C GLY A 82 -3.34 4.56 11.79
N TYR A 83 -4.28 5.43 12.16
CA TYR A 83 -5.38 5.82 11.29
C TYR A 83 -5.76 7.30 11.46
N TYR A 84 -6.71 7.77 10.70
CA TYR A 84 -7.09 9.17 10.52
C TYR A 84 -7.55 9.92 11.80
N ARG A 85 -7.70 9.25 12.94
CA ARG A 85 -8.05 9.98 14.19
C ARG A 85 -6.84 10.33 15.05
N ASP A 86 -5.63 9.97 14.67
CA ASP A 86 -4.41 10.20 15.46
C ASP A 86 -3.84 11.63 15.35
N GLN A 87 -4.67 12.57 15.01
CA GLN A 87 -4.32 13.98 14.82
C GLN A 87 -3.52 14.56 15.99
N THR A 88 -4.02 14.38 17.21
CA THR A 88 -3.38 14.92 18.41
C THR A 88 -2.07 14.22 18.70
N PHE A 89 -2.02 12.90 18.49
CA PHE A 89 -0.77 12.14 18.63
C PHE A 89 0.31 12.69 17.69
N MET A 90 -0.01 12.90 16.42
CA MET A 90 0.94 13.40 15.44
C MET A 90 1.46 14.81 15.77
N LEU A 91 0.56 15.71 16.24
CA LEU A 91 0.92 17.05 16.73
C LEU A 91 1.82 16.95 17.97
N ALA A 92 1.42 16.18 18.99
CA ALA A 92 2.15 16.03 20.25
C ALA A 92 3.51 15.34 20.08
N ALA A 93 3.61 14.40 19.15
CA ALA A 93 4.87 13.75 18.81
C ALA A 93 5.82 14.64 17.97
N GLY A 94 5.34 15.81 17.49
CA GLY A 94 6.11 16.70 16.64
C GLY A 94 6.34 16.18 15.22
N MET A 95 5.50 15.26 14.74
CA MET A 95 5.56 14.69 13.39
C MET A 95 4.61 15.38 12.40
N PHE A 96 3.87 16.39 12.85
CA PHE A 96 2.86 17.12 12.10
C PHE A 96 2.65 18.52 12.69
N THR A 97 2.29 19.49 11.88
CA THR A 97 2.04 20.87 12.31
C THR A 97 0.60 21.29 12.04
N LEU A 98 0.18 22.41 12.65
CA LEU A 98 -1.15 23.00 12.39
C LEU A 98 -1.28 23.53 10.95
N GLU A 99 -0.20 24.04 10.37
CA GLU A 99 -0.13 24.47 8.99
C GLU A 99 -0.34 23.29 8.02
N GLU A 100 0.37 22.18 8.24
CA GLU A 100 0.21 20.95 7.45
C GLU A 100 -1.21 20.36 7.57
N PHE A 101 -1.83 20.48 8.76
CA PHE A 101 -3.22 20.06 8.95
C PHE A 101 -4.18 20.78 7.99
N PHE A 102 -4.06 22.12 7.86
CA PHE A 102 -4.89 22.86 6.92
C PHE A 102 -4.47 22.66 5.47
N ALA A 103 -3.17 22.51 5.18
CA ALA A 103 -2.66 22.19 3.85
C ALA A 103 -3.26 20.86 3.33
N GLN A 104 -3.38 19.82 4.18
CA GLN A 104 -4.08 18.59 3.83
C GLN A 104 -5.57 18.80 3.50
N ILE A 105 -6.28 19.64 4.25
CA ILE A 105 -7.70 19.96 3.98
C ILE A 105 -7.86 20.62 2.61
N TYR A 106 -6.94 21.50 2.23
CA TYR A 106 -6.96 22.18 0.93
C TYR A 106 -6.43 21.29 -0.21
N GLY A 107 -5.80 20.16 0.10
CA GLY A 107 -5.17 19.29 -0.87
C GLY A 107 -3.93 19.91 -1.50
N ASP A 108 -3.14 20.64 -0.68
CA ASP A 108 -1.92 21.26 -1.15
C ASP A 108 -0.95 20.21 -1.71
N THR A 109 -0.49 20.47 -2.93
CA THR A 109 0.38 19.54 -3.67
C THR A 109 1.87 19.80 -3.46
N ASP A 110 2.21 20.84 -2.73
CA ASP A 110 3.60 21.15 -2.40
C ASP A 110 4.05 20.32 -1.19
N ILE A 111 5.13 19.55 -1.36
CA ILE A 111 5.69 18.72 -0.28
C ILE A 111 6.41 19.53 0.81
N GLU A 112 6.68 20.79 0.57
CA GLU A 112 7.18 21.71 1.61
C GLU A 112 6.08 22.00 2.65
N PHE A 113 4.83 22.16 2.19
CA PHE A 113 3.68 22.49 3.04
C PHE A 113 2.82 21.28 3.40
N ASN A 114 2.92 20.19 2.64
CA ASN A 114 2.22 18.92 2.87
C ASN A 114 3.15 17.73 2.63
N PRO A 115 4.17 17.54 3.48
CA PRO A 115 5.24 16.55 3.25
C PRO A 115 4.77 15.11 3.26
N GLY A 116 3.70 14.81 3.99
CA GLY A 116 3.21 13.44 4.16
C GLY A 116 2.68 12.83 2.86
N ASN A 117 1.91 13.58 2.07
CA ASN A 117 1.23 13.02 0.90
C ASN A 117 1.21 13.92 -0.35
N GLY A 118 1.59 15.20 -0.25
CA GLY A 118 1.59 16.12 -1.38
C GLY A 118 0.23 16.24 -2.07
N GLY A 119 -0.86 16.27 -1.30
CA GLY A 119 -2.23 16.43 -1.79
C GLY A 119 -2.86 15.17 -2.40
N ARG A 120 -2.29 13.98 -2.18
CA ARG A 120 -2.80 12.72 -2.74
C ARG A 120 -3.79 11.97 -1.84
N LEU A 121 -3.79 12.29 -0.55
CA LEU A 121 -4.73 11.74 0.42
C LEU A 121 -5.63 12.84 0.97
N MET A 122 -6.78 12.47 1.51
CA MET A 122 -7.63 13.39 2.23
C MET A 122 -7.02 13.74 3.59
N ASN A 123 -7.62 14.71 4.29
CA ASN A 123 -7.10 15.18 5.58
C ASN A 123 -6.98 14.06 6.61
N ASN A 124 -6.06 14.24 7.54
CA ASN A 124 -5.76 13.32 8.63
C ASN A 124 -5.28 11.92 8.20
N HIS A 125 -4.73 11.80 6.98
CA HIS A 125 -3.94 10.64 6.59
C HIS A 125 -2.46 11.01 6.69
N PHE A 126 -1.82 10.48 7.72
CA PHE A 126 -0.48 10.87 8.14
C PHE A 126 0.59 9.97 7.57
N SER A 127 1.77 10.51 7.40
CA SER A 127 3.02 9.78 7.17
C SER A 127 4.22 10.68 7.45
N THR A 128 5.35 10.09 7.81
CA THR A 128 6.66 10.76 7.79
C THR A 128 7.45 10.33 6.56
N ARG A 129 8.37 11.15 6.08
CA ARG A 129 9.24 10.78 4.98
C ARG A 129 10.44 10.00 5.48
N SER A 130 10.52 8.71 5.10
CA SER A 130 11.63 7.81 5.40
C SER A 130 12.76 7.84 4.35
N LEU A 131 12.49 8.48 3.20
CA LEU A 131 13.41 8.58 2.07
C LEU A 131 13.78 10.05 1.80
N ASN A 132 14.99 10.26 1.27
CA ASN A 132 15.41 11.52 0.66
C ASN A 132 14.84 11.66 -0.76
N GLU A 133 15.21 12.72 -1.48
CA GLU A 133 14.71 12.97 -2.83
C GLU A 133 15.24 11.97 -3.87
N ASP A 134 16.42 11.36 -3.60
CA ASP A 134 17.03 10.35 -4.46
C ASP A 134 16.46 8.93 -4.21
N GLY A 135 15.53 8.78 -3.25
CA GLY A 135 14.91 7.50 -2.89
C GLY A 135 15.76 6.66 -1.92
N GLU A 136 16.82 7.21 -1.35
CA GLU A 136 17.64 6.54 -0.35
C GLU A 136 17.04 6.68 1.06
N TRP A 137 17.35 5.71 1.93
CA TRP A 137 16.90 5.75 3.31
C TRP A 137 17.53 6.90 4.11
N LYS A 138 16.70 7.67 4.77
CA LYS A 138 17.13 8.58 5.84
C LYS A 138 17.59 7.78 7.05
N ASN A 139 18.16 8.46 8.04
CA ASN A 139 18.42 7.84 9.34
C ASN A 139 17.11 7.69 10.13
N ILE A 140 16.37 6.61 9.84
CA ILE A 140 15.08 6.31 10.49
C ILE A 140 15.22 5.88 11.96
N ALA A 141 16.44 5.52 12.40
CA ALA A 141 16.70 5.22 13.80
C ALA A 141 16.77 6.49 14.68
N CYS A 142 17.04 7.66 14.08
CA CYS A 142 17.16 8.95 14.77
C CYS A 142 16.00 9.91 14.47
N GLN A 143 14.89 9.41 13.97
CA GLN A 143 13.66 10.19 13.79
C GLN A 143 12.45 9.41 14.31
N LYS A 144 11.38 10.13 14.64
CA LYS A 144 10.07 9.54 14.91
C LYS A 144 9.42 9.18 13.58
N ASN A 145 8.90 7.95 13.45
CA ASN A 145 8.41 7.44 12.18
C ASN A 145 6.90 7.16 12.21
N SER A 146 6.20 7.52 11.16
CA SER A 146 4.82 7.12 10.91
C SER A 146 4.72 6.50 9.53
N SER A 147 4.28 5.24 9.46
CA SER A 147 3.89 4.62 8.20
C SER A 147 2.69 5.37 7.61
N ALA A 148 2.60 5.42 6.28
CA ALA A 148 1.53 6.14 5.60
C ALA A 148 0.17 5.51 5.87
N ASP A 149 -0.78 6.32 6.35
CA ASP A 149 -2.13 5.84 6.63
C ASP A 149 -2.87 5.40 5.37
N ILE A 150 -3.81 4.46 5.55
CA ILE A 150 -4.80 4.04 4.58
C ILE A 150 -6.20 4.18 5.18
N SER A 151 -7.21 4.34 4.34
CA SER A 151 -8.61 4.46 4.78
C SER A 151 -9.31 3.14 5.08
N PRO A 152 -9.00 2.00 4.43
CA PRO A 152 -9.63 0.73 4.73
C PRO A 152 -9.50 0.36 6.21
N THR A 153 -10.62 0.00 6.80
CA THR A 153 -10.76 -0.28 8.23
C THR A 153 -9.86 -1.44 8.65
N ALA A 154 -9.06 -1.25 9.70
CA ALA A 154 -8.04 -2.19 10.20
C ALA A 154 -6.91 -2.56 9.21
N GLY A 155 -6.86 -1.95 8.02
CA GLY A 155 -5.85 -2.26 7.00
C GLY A 155 -4.41 -1.91 7.44
N GLN A 156 -4.23 -1.06 8.45
CA GLN A 156 -2.92 -0.75 9.04
C GLN A 156 -2.38 -1.88 9.94
N MET A 157 -3.22 -2.81 10.38
CA MET A 157 -2.86 -3.85 11.36
C MET A 157 -1.86 -4.87 10.79
N PRO A 158 -2.03 -5.43 9.59
CA PRO A 158 -1.08 -6.39 9.03
C PRO A 158 0.35 -5.83 8.92
N ARG A 159 0.50 -4.58 8.50
CA ARG A 159 1.82 -3.92 8.38
C ARG A 159 2.44 -3.61 9.75
N LEU A 160 1.63 -3.31 10.77
CA LEU A 160 2.09 -3.10 12.14
C LEU A 160 2.87 -4.32 12.68
N LEU A 161 2.38 -5.52 12.37
CA LEU A 161 3.04 -6.77 12.72
C LEU A 161 4.48 -6.82 12.20
N GLY A 162 4.69 -6.48 10.92
CA GLY A 162 6.01 -6.45 10.30
C GLY A 162 6.93 -5.37 10.85
N LEU A 163 6.39 -4.18 11.14
CA LEU A 163 7.14 -3.09 11.77
C LEU A 163 7.70 -3.51 13.14
N ALA A 164 6.90 -4.23 13.94
CA ALA A 164 7.32 -4.75 15.24
C ALA A 164 8.29 -5.93 15.10
N LEU A 165 8.03 -6.87 14.17
CA LEU A 165 8.90 -8.02 13.93
C LEU A 165 10.31 -7.57 13.50
N ALA A 166 10.42 -6.51 12.72
CA ALA A 166 11.72 -5.96 12.34
C ALA A 166 12.59 -5.64 13.55
N SER A 167 12.02 -5.06 14.62
CA SER A 167 12.77 -4.78 15.85
C SER A 167 13.30 -6.06 16.51
N LYS A 168 12.52 -7.13 16.53
CA LYS A 168 12.99 -8.44 17.02
C LYS A 168 14.15 -8.96 16.16
N LEU A 169 14.01 -8.94 14.84
CA LEU A 169 15.06 -9.39 13.92
C LEU A 169 16.35 -8.55 14.05
N PHE A 170 16.24 -7.22 14.15
CA PHE A 170 17.40 -6.37 14.42
C PHE A 170 18.07 -6.62 15.77
N LYS A 171 17.32 -7.09 16.79
CA LYS A 171 17.87 -7.44 18.10
C LYS A 171 18.57 -8.79 18.08
N GLU A 172 17.99 -9.80 17.46
CA GLU A 172 18.45 -11.18 17.51
C GLU A 172 19.49 -11.52 16.43
N ASN A 173 19.43 -10.87 15.26
CA ASN A 173 20.41 -11.08 14.20
C ASN A 173 21.55 -10.04 14.28
N THR A 174 22.70 -10.46 14.79
CA THR A 174 23.89 -9.60 14.97
C THR A 174 24.48 -9.07 13.66
N GLU A 175 24.26 -9.73 12.52
CA GLU A 175 24.70 -9.25 11.22
C GLU A 175 24.02 -7.92 10.82
N LEU A 176 22.81 -7.68 11.34
CA LEU A 176 22.06 -6.46 11.11
C LEU A 176 22.51 -5.27 12.00
N HIS A 177 23.34 -5.51 13.03
CA HIS A 177 23.75 -4.46 13.96
C HIS A 177 24.60 -3.35 13.34
N SER A 178 25.19 -3.59 12.17
CA SER A 178 25.91 -2.58 11.40
C SER A 178 24.99 -1.56 10.72
N LEU A 179 23.68 -1.84 10.59
CA LEU A 179 22.67 -1.01 9.92
C LEU A 179 22.10 0.05 10.88
N THR A 180 22.98 0.85 11.48
CA THR A 180 22.64 1.80 12.56
C THR A 180 21.71 2.94 12.13
N SER A 181 21.62 3.24 10.84
CA SER A 181 20.65 4.20 10.29
C SER A 181 19.22 3.66 10.20
N LEU A 182 19.06 2.34 10.23
CA LEU A 182 17.76 1.67 10.13
C LEU A 182 17.19 1.28 11.49
N SER A 183 18.05 0.93 12.47
CA SER A 183 17.62 0.50 13.80
C SER A 183 18.69 0.73 14.87
N GLY A 184 18.26 1.09 16.08
CA GLY A 184 19.04 1.10 17.31
C GLY A 184 19.17 -0.31 17.93
N LYS A 185 19.53 -1.30 17.11
CA LYS A 185 19.66 -2.73 17.49
C LYS A 185 18.34 -3.33 18.00
N GLY A 186 17.24 -2.95 17.39
CA GLY A 186 15.93 -3.49 17.71
C GLY A 186 15.25 -2.91 18.96
N ASN A 187 15.71 -1.77 19.46
CA ASN A 187 15.12 -1.15 20.65
C ASN A 187 13.80 -0.39 20.36
N GLU A 188 13.35 -0.35 19.11
CA GLU A 188 12.18 0.36 18.68
C GLU A 188 10.89 -0.42 19.00
N VAL A 189 9.81 0.33 19.33
CA VAL A 189 8.46 -0.19 19.50
C VAL A 189 7.62 0.25 18.30
N ALA A 190 6.78 -0.66 17.82
CA ALA A 190 5.77 -0.33 16.82
C ALA A 190 4.42 -0.06 17.49
N PHE A 191 3.94 1.18 17.36
CA PHE A 191 2.69 1.66 17.93
C PHE A 191 1.56 1.54 16.92
N GLY A 192 0.52 0.82 17.26
CA GLY A 192 -0.72 0.70 16.50
C GLY A 192 -1.85 1.46 17.15
N THR A 193 -2.73 2.02 16.35
CA THR A 193 -3.98 2.61 16.81
C THR A 193 -5.15 2.11 15.99
N ILE A 194 -6.29 1.89 16.63
CA ILE A 194 -7.50 1.38 15.98
C ILE A 194 -8.74 1.82 16.76
N GLY A 195 -9.85 2.10 16.08
CA GLY A 195 -11.15 2.30 16.73
C GLY A 195 -11.77 0.98 17.17
N ASP A 196 -12.58 1.00 18.22
CA ASP A 196 -13.26 -0.18 18.74
C ASP A 196 -14.10 -0.92 17.69
N ALA A 197 -14.84 -0.20 16.86
CA ALA A 197 -15.62 -0.77 15.77
C ALA A 197 -14.76 -1.50 14.72
N SER A 198 -13.58 -0.97 14.45
CA SER A 198 -12.65 -1.53 13.47
C SER A 198 -12.01 -2.84 13.92
N THR A 199 -12.07 -3.16 15.23
CA THR A 199 -11.60 -4.45 15.76
C THR A 199 -12.47 -5.63 15.34
N SER A 200 -13.64 -5.38 14.73
CA SER A 200 -14.48 -6.42 14.13
C SER A 200 -13.89 -7.04 12.86
N GLU A 201 -12.90 -6.37 12.23
CA GLU A 201 -12.22 -6.89 11.05
C GLU A 201 -11.27 -8.04 11.38
N GLY A 202 -11.20 -9.05 10.48
CA GLY A 202 -10.33 -10.21 10.66
C GLY A 202 -8.86 -9.85 10.82
N HIS A 203 -8.39 -8.80 10.13
CA HIS A 203 -7.02 -8.29 10.23
C HIS A 203 -6.59 -7.94 11.65
N PHE A 204 -7.51 -7.46 12.51
CA PHE A 204 -7.21 -7.20 13.91
C PHE A 204 -6.88 -8.50 14.65
N PHE A 205 -7.74 -9.52 14.56
CA PHE A 205 -7.55 -10.78 15.28
C PHE A 205 -6.35 -11.57 14.77
N GLU A 206 -6.14 -11.62 13.43
CA GLU A 206 -4.94 -12.22 12.85
C GLU A 206 -3.67 -11.57 13.39
N THR A 207 -3.61 -10.22 13.40
CA THR A 207 -2.46 -9.47 13.89
C THR A 207 -2.21 -9.71 15.38
N MET A 208 -3.26 -9.68 16.19
CA MET A 208 -3.14 -9.91 17.63
C MET A 208 -2.64 -11.32 17.94
N ASN A 209 -3.22 -12.33 17.30
CA ASN A 209 -2.78 -13.72 17.45
C ASN A 209 -1.32 -13.89 17.02
N ALA A 210 -0.97 -13.39 15.84
CA ALA A 210 0.40 -13.47 15.32
C ALA A 210 1.42 -12.75 16.24
N ALA A 211 1.07 -11.60 16.78
CA ALA A 211 1.93 -10.86 17.69
C ALA A 211 2.19 -11.63 18.99
N GLY A 212 1.14 -12.28 19.55
CA GLY A 212 1.25 -13.15 20.71
C GLY A 212 2.17 -14.34 20.47
N VAL A 213 2.07 -14.99 19.30
CA VAL A 213 2.95 -16.10 18.92
C VAL A 213 4.39 -15.63 18.68
N LEU A 214 4.58 -14.50 18.01
CA LEU A 214 5.91 -14.00 17.64
C LEU A 214 6.65 -13.34 18.80
N GLN A 215 5.97 -12.92 19.87
CA GLN A 215 6.54 -12.16 20.98
C GLN A 215 7.40 -10.98 20.47
N ILE A 216 6.74 -9.92 20.02
CA ILE A 216 7.35 -8.76 19.35
C ILE A 216 6.97 -7.44 20.03
N PRO A 217 7.80 -6.38 19.95
CA PRO A 217 7.53 -5.12 20.63
C PRO A 217 6.45 -4.30 19.89
N MET A 218 5.20 -4.76 19.98
CA MET A 218 4.00 -4.17 19.38
C MET A 218 3.07 -3.61 20.45
N ALA A 219 2.74 -2.33 20.37
CA ALA A 219 1.84 -1.66 21.31
C ALA A 219 0.58 -1.17 20.57
N ILE A 220 -0.58 -1.73 20.90
CA ILE A 220 -1.85 -1.37 20.24
C ILE A 220 -2.75 -0.60 21.20
N SER A 221 -3.24 0.57 20.76
CA SER A 221 -4.25 1.36 21.46
C SER A 221 -5.59 1.25 20.73
N VAL A 222 -6.61 0.78 21.44
CA VAL A 222 -8.00 0.76 20.97
C VAL A 222 -8.72 1.97 21.53
N TRP A 223 -9.14 2.87 20.62
CA TRP A 223 -9.92 4.07 20.93
C TRP A 223 -11.41 3.72 20.94
N ASP A 224 -11.97 3.47 22.15
CA ASP A 224 -13.34 3.00 22.30
C ASP A 224 -14.28 4.14 22.68
N ASP A 225 -15.03 4.64 21.69
CA ASP A 225 -16.15 5.56 21.87
C ASP A 225 -17.52 4.86 21.80
N GLY A 226 -17.52 3.55 21.62
CA GLY A 226 -18.72 2.70 21.61
C GLY A 226 -19.51 2.73 20.30
N TRP A 227 -18.97 3.28 19.22
CA TRP A 227 -19.70 3.48 17.96
C TRP A 227 -18.83 3.29 16.71
N GLY A 228 -19.39 2.55 15.73
CA GLY A 228 -18.89 2.52 14.35
C GLY A 228 -19.81 3.31 13.45
N ILE A 229 -19.55 4.62 13.27
CA ILE A 229 -20.46 5.58 12.65
C ILE A 229 -21.76 5.63 13.44
N SER A 230 -22.79 4.91 12.99
CA SER A 230 -24.13 4.84 13.62
C SER A 230 -24.40 3.51 14.34
N VAL A 231 -23.50 2.54 14.23
CA VAL A 231 -23.65 1.20 14.78
C VAL A 231 -23.03 1.14 16.17
N PRO A 232 -23.82 0.88 17.23
CA PRO A 232 -23.29 0.78 18.58
C PRO A 232 -22.49 -0.51 18.77
N ASN A 233 -21.53 -0.52 19.70
CA ASN A 233 -20.62 -1.64 19.94
C ASN A 233 -21.32 -2.96 20.30
N LYS A 234 -22.53 -2.92 20.88
CA LYS A 234 -23.36 -4.12 21.15
C LYS A 234 -23.70 -4.95 19.90
N LEU A 235 -23.61 -4.35 18.70
CA LEU A 235 -23.82 -5.03 17.43
C LEU A 235 -22.49 -5.38 16.73
N GLN A 236 -21.37 -5.00 17.31
CA GLN A 236 -20.04 -5.17 16.69
C GLN A 236 -19.13 -6.09 17.52
N THR A 237 -19.12 -5.95 18.83
CA THR A 237 -18.18 -6.61 19.71
C THR A 237 -18.88 -7.50 20.74
N THR A 238 -18.60 -8.78 20.72
CA THR A 238 -19.05 -9.72 21.76
C THR A 238 -18.62 -9.19 23.14
N LYS A 239 -19.51 -9.26 24.13
CA LYS A 239 -19.31 -8.67 25.48
C LYS A 239 -19.15 -7.14 25.49
N GLN A 240 -19.26 -6.46 24.36
CA GLN A 240 -19.14 -5.00 24.20
C GLN A 240 -17.84 -4.42 24.78
N SER A 241 -16.78 -5.21 24.85
CA SER A 241 -15.48 -4.80 25.42
C SER A 241 -14.34 -5.60 24.80
N ILE A 242 -13.40 -4.91 24.17
CA ILE A 242 -12.21 -5.54 23.58
C ILE A 242 -11.34 -6.19 24.63
N SER A 243 -11.06 -5.54 25.76
CA SER A 243 -10.28 -6.17 26.84
C SER A 243 -10.93 -7.44 27.39
N ALA A 244 -12.28 -7.48 27.46
CA ALA A 244 -12.98 -8.66 27.94
C ALA A 244 -12.94 -9.85 26.96
N ILE A 245 -12.94 -9.61 25.63
CA ILE A 245 -12.81 -10.70 24.67
C ILE A 245 -11.36 -11.13 24.48
N MET A 246 -10.40 -10.22 24.70
CA MET A 246 -8.96 -10.48 24.57
C MET A 246 -8.34 -11.03 25.89
N ALA A 247 -9.11 -11.21 26.94
CA ALA A 247 -8.62 -11.74 28.25
C ALA A 247 -7.96 -13.13 28.11
N GLY A 248 -8.39 -13.95 27.17
CA GLY A 248 -7.76 -15.25 26.88
C GLY A 248 -6.38 -15.16 26.21
N PHE A 249 -5.96 -13.99 25.79
CA PHE A 249 -4.63 -13.71 25.26
C PHE A 249 -3.70 -13.03 26.27
N GLU A 250 -4.20 -12.78 27.50
CA GLU A 250 -3.37 -12.18 28.54
C GLU A 250 -2.23 -13.13 28.91
N LYS A 251 -1.05 -12.56 29.18
CA LYS A 251 0.17 -13.31 29.44
C LYS A 251 0.00 -14.28 30.60
N ASP A 252 0.26 -15.55 30.37
CA ASP A 252 0.12 -16.63 31.35
C ASP A 252 1.44 -16.89 32.11
N GLU A 253 1.40 -17.93 32.99
CA GLU A 253 2.54 -18.36 33.80
C GLU A 253 3.72 -18.89 32.93
N ASN A 254 3.45 -19.38 31.72
CA ASN A 254 4.47 -19.87 30.79
C ASN A 254 5.15 -18.73 30.04
N GLY A 255 4.58 -17.53 30.09
CA GLY A 255 5.06 -16.35 29.39
C GLY A 255 4.44 -16.15 28.01
N ASP A 256 3.43 -16.96 27.64
CA ASP A 256 2.69 -16.82 26.39
C ASP A 256 1.63 -15.73 26.49
N GLY A 257 1.36 -15.05 25.37
CA GLY A 257 0.36 -13.97 25.30
C GLY A 257 0.95 -12.57 25.39
N PHE A 258 0.11 -11.60 25.83
CA PHE A 258 0.50 -10.18 25.88
C PHE A 258 -0.15 -9.47 27.09
N HIS A 259 0.36 -8.27 27.43
CA HIS A 259 -0.20 -7.50 28.53
C HIS A 259 -1.40 -6.66 28.08
N ILE A 260 -2.44 -6.59 28.93
CA ILE A 260 -3.65 -5.79 28.67
C ILE A 260 -3.76 -4.70 29.74
N PHE A 261 -3.80 -3.44 29.28
CA PHE A 261 -4.03 -2.28 30.12
C PHE A 261 -5.36 -1.61 29.78
N GLN A 262 -6.03 -1.08 30.79
CA GLN A 262 -7.30 -0.38 30.61
C GLN A 262 -7.26 0.98 31.31
N ALA A 263 -7.80 2.02 30.67
CA ALA A 263 -8.02 3.33 31.23
C ALA A 263 -9.24 4.01 30.59
N LYS A 264 -9.73 5.08 31.25
CA LYS A 264 -10.76 5.95 30.70
C LYS A 264 -10.14 7.06 29.86
N GLY A 265 -10.72 7.36 28.69
CA GLY A 265 -10.18 8.36 27.76
C GLY A 265 -10.11 9.79 28.29
N TRP A 266 -10.77 10.06 29.40
CA TRP A 266 -10.79 11.36 30.10
C TRP A 266 -9.90 11.43 31.34
N ASP A 267 -9.27 10.32 31.79
CA ASP A 267 -8.41 10.26 32.97
C ASP A 267 -6.94 10.44 32.61
N TYR A 268 -6.47 11.69 32.62
CA TYR A 268 -5.11 12.05 32.23
C TYR A 268 -4.01 11.35 33.04
N GLU A 269 -4.19 11.27 34.38
CA GLU A 269 -3.16 10.65 35.24
C GLU A 269 -3.03 9.14 34.96
N ASP A 270 -4.17 8.46 34.87
CA ASP A 270 -4.21 7.02 34.65
C ASP A 270 -3.68 6.67 33.24
N LEU A 271 -4.05 7.45 32.23
CA LEU A 271 -3.51 7.31 30.89
C LEU A 271 -1.97 7.43 30.85
N CYS A 272 -1.41 8.48 31.46
CA CYS A 272 0.04 8.65 31.53
C CYS A 272 0.72 7.48 32.27
N ARG A 273 0.10 6.98 33.34
CA ARG A 273 0.60 5.85 34.11
C ARG A 273 0.63 4.56 33.29
N ILE A 274 -0.48 4.18 32.66
CA ILE A 274 -0.54 2.91 31.91
C ILE A 274 0.35 2.91 30.69
N TYR A 275 0.41 4.02 29.92
CA TYR A 275 1.31 4.11 28.79
C TYR A 275 2.79 4.01 29.21
N LYS A 276 3.19 4.69 30.28
CA LYS A 276 4.55 4.59 30.80
C LYS A 276 4.90 3.15 31.21
N GLN A 277 4.03 2.48 31.91
CA GLN A 277 4.23 1.10 32.37
C GLN A 277 4.24 0.11 31.20
N GLY A 278 3.20 0.14 30.35
CA GLY A 278 3.04 -0.82 29.28
C GLY A 278 4.12 -0.70 28.19
N ILE A 279 4.51 0.54 27.84
CA ILE A 279 5.57 0.72 26.84
C ILE A 279 6.95 0.37 27.37
N ALA A 280 7.21 0.57 28.68
CA ALA A 280 8.44 0.06 29.29
C ALA A 280 8.52 -1.47 29.17
N LEU A 281 7.45 -2.20 29.55
CA LEU A 281 7.38 -3.66 29.39
C LEU A 281 7.55 -4.10 27.94
N CYS A 282 6.81 -3.48 27.00
CA CYS A 282 6.87 -3.79 25.60
C CYS A 282 8.30 -3.67 25.03
N ARG A 283 8.98 -2.57 25.37
CA ARG A 283 10.33 -2.27 24.88
C ARG A 283 11.39 -3.17 25.52
N GLU A 284 11.35 -3.36 26.83
CA GLU A 284 12.37 -4.09 27.57
C GLU A 284 12.28 -5.60 27.33
N GLN A 285 11.07 -6.13 27.35
CA GLN A 285 10.81 -7.56 27.24
C GLN A 285 10.55 -8.04 25.80
N HIS A 286 10.31 -7.13 24.83
CA HIS A 286 9.86 -7.46 23.47
C HIS A 286 8.57 -8.29 23.47
N VAL A 287 7.59 -7.85 24.24
CA VAL A 287 6.26 -8.48 24.31
C VAL A 287 5.18 -7.53 23.81
N PRO A 288 4.12 -8.04 23.16
CA PRO A 288 3.03 -7.17 22.74
C PRO A 288 2.23 -6.62 23.95
N VAL A 289 1.65 -5.43 23.75
CA VAL A 289 0.80 -4.77 24.76
C VAL A 289 -0.46 -4.21 24.10
N LEU A 290 -1.61 -4.45 24.72
CA LEU A 290 -2.90 -3.88 24.34
C LEU A 290 -3.34 -2.83 25.35
N PHE A 291 -3.62 -1.62 24.87
CA PHE A 291 -4.26 -0.55 25.65
C PHE A 291 -5.72 -0.40 25.21
N HIS A 292 -6.67 -0.75 26.07
CA HIS A 292 -8.09 -0.50 25.84
C HIS A 292 -8.47 0.82 26.52
N VAL A 293 -8.60 1.89 25.74
CA VAL A 293 -8.98 3.21 26.21
C VAL A 293 -10.48 3.40 25.97
N SER A 294 -11.26 3.22 27.01
CA SER A 294 -12.72 3.25 26.96
C SER A 294 -13.30 4.61 27.37
N GLU A 295 -14.61 4.77 27.23
CA GLU A 295 -15.34 6.01 27.56
C GLU A 295 -14.78 7.24 26.82
N MET A 296 -14.37 7.06 25.58
CA MET A 296 -13.99 8.18 24.71
C MET A 296 -15.23 8.87 24.13
N THR A 297 -15.03 10.07 23.62
CA THR A 297 -16.08 10.87 22.99
C THR A 297 -15.76 11.17 21.55
N GLN A 298 -16.74 11.63 20.77
CA GLN A 298 -16.59 12.10 19.40
C GLN A 298 -17.44 13.34 19.17
N PRO A 299 -17.03 14.53 19.68
CA PRO A 299 -17.84 15.74 19.72
C PRO A 299 -18.34 16.25 18.37
N SER A 300 -17.56 16.11 17.32
CA SER A 300 -17.95 16.51 15.96
C SER A 300 -18.67 15.43 15.16
N GLY A 301 -18.98 14.27 15.76
CA GLY A 301 -19.50 13.10 15.08
C GLY A 301 -18.42 12.39 14.24
N HIS A 302 -18.83 11.41 13.43
CA HIS A 302 -17.88 10.56 12.69
C HIS A 302 -17.07 11.36 11.63
N SER A 303 -17.78 12.19 10.84
CA SER A 303 -17.18 12.98 9.76
C SER A 303 -18.08 14.16 9.39
N THR A 304 -17.69 14.92 8.37
CA THR A 304 -18.52 16.02 7.83
C THR A 304 -19.74 15.55 7.02
N SER A 305 -19.86 14.25 6.73
CA SER A 305 -20.95 13.71 5.91
C SER A 305 -22.25 13.44 6.66
N GLY A 306 -22.25 13.53 7.99
CA GLY A 306 -23.45 13.27 8.81
C GLY A 306 -23.36 13.83 10.22
N SER A 307 -24.53 13.92 10.87
CA SER A 307 -24.69 14.40 12.23
C SER A 307 -24.98 13.22 13.17
N HIS A 308 -24.32 13.21 14.29
CA HIS A 308 -24.43 12.14 15.30
C HIS A 308 -25.76 12.19 16.08
N GLU A 309 -26.44 13.35 16.12
CA GLU A 309 -27.75 13.50 16.72
C GLU A 309 -28.83 12.63 16.02
N ARG A 310 -28.55 12.11 14.84
CA ARG A 310 -29.46 11.23 14.10
C ARG A 310 -29.50 9.82 14.67
N TYR A 311 -28.49 9.39 15.45
CA TYR A 311 -28.38 8.02 15.92
C TYR A 311 -27.99 7.89 17.39
N LYS A 312 -27.43 8.93 18.03
CA LYS A 312 -27.16 8.95 19.46
C LYS A 312 -28.35 9.56 20.22
N SER A 313 -28.68 9.02 21.39
CA SER A 313 -29.73 9.58 22.24
C SER A 313 -29.28 10.90 22.90
N ALA A 314 -30.25 11.72 23.33
CA ALA A 314 -29.95 12.96 24.04
C ALA A 314 -29.13 12.72 25.32
N GLU A 315 -29.42 11.64 26.05
CA GLU A 315 -28.69 11.24 27.26
C GLU A 315 -27.24 10.89 26.94
N ARG A 316 -26.99 10.19 25.82
CA ARG A 316 -25.63 9.89 25.37
C ARG A 316 -24.85 11.15 25.00
N LEU A 317 -25.48 12.07 24.28
CA LEU A 317 -24.84 13.32 23.90
C LEU A 317 -24.54 14.21 25.12
N GLU A 318 -25.41 14.23 26.13
CA GLU A 318 -25.14 14.96 27.38
C GLU A 318 -24.00 14.30 28.19
N TRP A 319 -23.97 12.96 28.21
CA TRP A 319 -22.86 12.24 28.80
C TRP A 319 -21.54 12.59 28.09
N GLU A 320 -21.49 12.60 26.75
CA GLU A 320 -20.29 12.96 25.98
C GLU A 320 -19.80 14.36 26.28
N LYS A 321 -20.69 15.33 26.51
CA LYS A 321 -20.31 16.67 26.95
C LYS A 321 -19.71 16.66 28.36
N SER A 322 -20.33 15.92 29.27
CA SER A 322 -19.92 15.87 30.68
C SER A 322 -18.57 15.12 30.86
N PHE A 323 -18.25 14.19 29.98
CA PHE A 323 -17.02 13.40 29.97
C PHE A 323 -16.07 13.77 28.83
N ASP A 324 -16.23 14.97 28.26
CA ASP A 324 -15.25 15.50 27.31
C ASP A 324 -13.86 15.56 27.95
N CYS A 325 -12.86 14.96 27.30
CA CYS A 325 -11.55 14.75 27.90
C CYS A 325 -10.81 16.07 28.21
N ILE A 326 -10.99 17.11 27.43
CA ILE A 326 -10.35 18.42 27.67
C ILE A 326 -11.04 19.11 28.87
N SER A 327 -12.36 19.07 28.92
CA SER A 327 -13.12 19.63 30.05
C SER A 327 -12.77 18.91 31.36
N ARG A 328 -12.67 17.58 31.34
CA ARG A 328 -12.24 16.80 32.50
C ARG A 328 -10.80 17.10 32.94
N MET A 329 -9.90 17.28 32.00
CA MET A 329 -8.52 17.71 32.30
C MET A 329 -8.47 19.10 32.90
N ARG A 330 -9.27 20.06 32.39
CA ARG A 330 -9.41 21.41 32.96
C ARG A 330 -9.84 21.33 34.43
N ASP A 331 -10.91 20.59 34.71
CA ASP A 331 -11.42 20.43 36.09
C ASP A 331 -10.37 19.82 37.01
N TRP A 332 -9.62 18.81 36.50
CA TRP A 332 -8.55 18.17 37.25
C TRP A 332 -7.40 19.14 37.58
N ILE A 333 -6.96 19.96 36.60
CA ILE A 333 -5.90 20.97 36.78
C ILE A 333 -6.30 21.98 37.88
N ILE A 334 -7.53 22.48 37.84
CA ILE A 334 -8.04 23.43 38.83
C ILE A 334 -8.15 22.76 40.23
N LYS A 335 -8.71 21.57 40.28
CA LYS A 335 -8.92 20.81 41.53
C LYS A 335 -7.60 20.44 42.24
N THR A 336 -6.58 20.16 41.47
CA THR A 336 -5.23 19.82 42.00
C THR A 336 -4.39 21.06 42.28
N GLY A 337 -4.87 22.28 41.92
CA GLY A 337 -4.16 23.52 42.19
C GLY A 337 -2.95 23.76 41.27
N ILE A 338 -2.85 23.04 40.14
CA ILE A 338 -1.77 23.21 39.14
C ILE A 338 -1.88 24.60 38.49
N ALA A 339 -3.11 25.00 38.10
CA ALA A 339 -3.38 26.35 37.56
C ALA A 339 -4.80 26.80 37.93
N GLY A 340 -5.01 28.12 37.95
CA GLY A 340 -6.32 28.73 38.12
C GLY A 340 -7.08 28.90 36.81
N ALA A 341 -8.42 29.11 36.91
CA ALA A 341 -9.28 29.23 35.73
C ALA A 341 -8.81 30.33 34.76
N ALA A 342 -8.42 31.51 35.25
CA ALA A 342 -7.97 32.63 34.41
C ALA A 342 -6.69 32.33 33.59
N GLU A 343 -5.79 31.49 34.14
CA GLU A 343 -4.60 31.04 33.41
C GLU A 343 -4.98 30.07 32.30
N LEU A 344 -5.91 29.16 32.57
CA LEU A 344 -6.41 28.22 31.57
C LEU A 344 -7.20 28.92 30.45
N ASP A 345 -8.05 29.92 30.79
CA ASP A 345 -8.76 30.72 29.81
C ASP A 345 -7.80 31.44 28.85
N LYS A 346 -6.66 31.91 29.37
CA LYS A 346 -5.59 32.48 28.54
C LYS A 346 -4.96 31.45 27.61
N ILE A 347 -4.63 30.27 28.11
CA ILE A 347 -4.05 29.16 27.28
C ILE A 347 -5.01 28.79 26.16
N GLU A 348 -6.30 28.67 26.43
CA GLU A 348 -7.34 28.39 25.44
C GLU A 348 -7.44 29.48 24.37
N GLY A 349 -7.42 30.76 24.78
CA GLY A 349 -7.41 31.91 23.88
C GLY A 349 -6.18 31.94 22.96
N ASP A 350 -5.00 31.73 23.55
CA ASP A 350 -3.74 31.69 22.81
C ASP A 350 -3.72 30.51 21.82
N ALA A 351 -4.22 29.34 22.21
CA ALA A 351 -4.35 28.17 21.34
C ALA A 351 -5.28 28.44 20.15
N ALA A 352 -6.44 29.04 20.39
CA ALA A 352 -7.39 29.39 19.32
C ALA A 352 -6.76 30.36 18.31
N ASP A 353 -5.99 31.33 18.76
CA ASP A 353 -5.35 32.33 17.89
C ASP A 353 -4.18 31.71 17.10
N ARG A 354 -3.42 30.80 17.65
CA ARG A 354 -2.40 30.03 16.93
C ARG A 354 -3.01 29.21 15.79
N VAL A 355 -4.11 28.50 16.05
CA VAL A 355 -4.81 27.70 15.03
C VAL A 355 -5.36 28.59 13.91
N LYS A 356 -5.95 29.76 14.23
CA LYS A 356 -6.42 30.72 13.23
C LYS A 356 -5.27 31.25 12.36
N LYS A 357 -4.11 31.53 12.97
CA LYS A 357 -2.90 31.96 12.26
C LYS A 357 -2.43 30.88 11.31
N ALA A 358 -2.27 29.65 11.79
CA ALA A 358 -1.84 28.48 10.99
C ALA A 358 -2.78 28.25 9.79
N LYS A 359 -4.10 28.31 10.02
CA LYS A 359 -5.09 28.22 8.95
C LYS A 359 -4.89 29.28 7.87
N ARG A 360 -4.68 30.53 8.27
CA ARG A 360 -4.45 31.64 7.33
C ARG A 360 -3.18 31.45 6.53
N THR A 361 -2.09 31.10 7.18
CA THR A 361 -0.80 30.82 6.52
C THR A 361 -0.92 29.68 5.49
N ALA A 362 -1.53 28.57 5.86
CA ALA A 362 -1.74 27.44 4.94
C ALA A 362 -2.61 27.81 3.74
N TRP A 363 -3.67 28.61 3.95
CA TRP A 363 -4.51 29.08 2.86
C TRP A 363 -3.78 30.02 1.91
N GLU A 364 -3.00 30.96 2.45
CA GLU A 364 -2.18 31.89 1.65
C GLU A 364 -1.15 31.12 0.79
N ASN A 365 -0.47 30.14 1.37
CA ASN A 365 0.48 29.28 0.65
C ASN A 365 -0.19 28.51 -0.49
N TYR A 366 -1.37 27.94 -0.25
CA TYR A 366 -2.13 27.19 -1.24
C TYR A 366 -2.68 28.04 -2.38
N ILE A 367 -3.30 29.20 -2.06
CA ILE A 367 -4.04 29.95 -3.07
C ILE A 367 -3.16 30.88 -3.91
N LYS A 368 -2.09 31.44 -3.34
CA LYS A 368 -1.24 32.43 -4.02
C LYS A 368 -0.62 31.90 -5.32
N PRO A 369 -0.05 30.69 -5.40
CA PRO A 369 0.45 30.11 -6.66
C PRO A 369 -0.65 29.93 -7.72
N LEU A 370 -1.87 29.60 -7.32
CA LEU A 370 -3.00 29.40 -8.22
C LEU A 370 -3.50 30.74 -8.80
N LEU A 371 -3.56 31.78 -7.99
CA LEU A 371 -3.85 33.15 -8.45
C LEU A 371 -2.82 33.62 -9.47
N GLN A 372 -1.54 33.45 -9.16
CA GLN A 372 -0.46 33.81 -10.08
C GLN A 372 -0.56 33.05 -11.40
N LYS A 373 -0.79 31.73 -11.34
CA LYS A 373 -0.97 30.90 -12.53
C LYS A 373 -2.15 31.33 -13.39
N ARG A 374 -3.30 31.70 -12.77
CA ARG A 374 -4.45 32.26 -13.47
C ARG A 374 -4.08 33.56 -14.19
N ASP A 375 -3.42 34.47 -13.49
CA ASP A 375 -3.10 35.80 -14.02
C ASP A 375 -2.07 35.70 -15.15
N ASP A 376 -1.08 34.81 -15.04
CA ASP A 376 -0.10 34.55 -16.10
C ASP A 376 -0.75 33.91 -17.33
N PHE A 377 -1.69 33.00 -17.15
CA PHE A 377 -2.46 32.44 -18.26
C PHE A 377 -3.33 33.52 -18.95
N LEU A 378 -4.00 34.38 -18.18
CA LEU A 378 -4.82 35.46 -18.73
C LEU A 378 -3.97 36.45 -19.54
N LYS A 379 -2.76 36.82 -19.06
CA LYS A 379 -1.82 37.67 -19.82
C LYS A 379 -1.41 36.99 -21.13
N LEU A 380 -1.10 35.70 -21.10
CA LEU A 380 -0.76 34.92 -22.29
C LEU A 380 -1.92 34.85 -23.29
N ALA A 381 -3.17 34.79 -22.79
CA ALA A 381 -4.39 34.70 -23.60
C ALA A 381 -4.90 36.08 -24.09
N ASP A 382 -4.38 37.21 -23.58
CA ASP A 382 -4.79 38.58 -23.98
C ASP A 382 -4.21 39.04 -25.31
N VAL A 383 -3.37 38.25 -25.96
CA VAL A 383 -2.87 38.53 -27.32
C VAL A 383 -4.02 38.31 -28.32
N THR A 384 -4.71 39.39 -28.63
CA THR A 384 -5.85 39.39 -29.56
C THR A 384 -5.36 39.45 -31.00
N THR A 385 -5.69 38.49 -31.79
CA THR A 385 -5.19 38.39 -33.15
C THR A 385 -6.28 38.25 -34.22
N CYS A 386 -7.56 38.21 -33.81
CA CYS A 386 -8.63 37.91 -34.78
C CYS A 386 -9.92 38.67 -34.46
N ASN A 387 -10.54 39.32 -35.45
CA ASN A 387 -11.87 39.92 -35.40
C ASN A 387 -12.98 38.89 -35.79
N CYS A 388 -12.81 37.61 -35.58
CA CYS A 388 -13.82 36.62 -35.91
C CYS A 388 -14.96 36.59 -34.87
N ALA A 389 -16.12 36.04 -35.28
CA ALA A 389 -17.32 35.93 -34.43
C ALA A 389 -17.09 35.09 -33.12
N LYS A 390 -15.97 34.38 -33.02
CA LYS A 390 -15.60 33.59 -31.82
C LYS A 390 -14.84 34.40 -30.78
N THR A 391 -14.32 35.61 -31.13
CA THR A 391 -13.55 36.47 -30.21
C THR A 391 -14.36 36.84 -28.98
N ALA A 392 -15.62 37.26 -29.14
CA ALA A 392 -16.50 37.57 -28.03
C ALA A 392 -16.70 36.40 -27.05
N LYS A 393 -16.74 35.14 -27.56
CA LYS A 393 -16.84 33.94 -26.71
C LYS A 393 -15.53 33.70 -25.95
N ILE A 394 -14.38 33.92 -26.59
CA ILE A 394 -13.07 33.81 -25.93
C ILE A 394 -12.94 34.84 -24.82
N ASP A 395 -13.33 36.08 -25.08
CA ASP A 395 -13.30 37.19 -24.10
C ASP A 395 -14.23 36.89 -22.92
N HIS A 396 -15.40 36.32 -23.18
CA HIS A 396 -16.30 35.88 -22.10
C HIS A 396 -15.63 34.79 -21.22
N ILE A 397 -14.99 33.78 -21.78
CA ILE A 397 -14.25 32.75 -21.01
C ILE A 397 -13.13 33.38 -20.18
N LYS A 398 -12.39 34.35 -20.76
CA LYS A 398 -11.33 35.06 -20.01
C LYS A 398 -11.92 35.91 -18.86
N HIS A 399 -13.05 36.57 -19.10
CA HIS A 399 -13.76 37.34 -18.08
C HIS A 399 -14.23 36.42 -16.95
N ASP A 400 -14.91 35.34 -17.26
CA ASP A 400 -15.38 34.37 -16.25
C ASP A 400 -14.22 33.83 -15.41
N LEU A 401 -13.08 33.48 -16.01
CA LEU A 401 -11.90 33.04 -15.27
C LEU A 401 -11.33 34.14 -14.37
N ARG A 402 -11.32 35.40 -14.83
CA ARG A 402 -10.78 36.55 -14.10
C ARG A 402 -11.57 36.86 -12.83
N ILE A 403 -12.89 36.70 -12.86
CA ILE A 403 -13.75 37.01 -11.72
C ILE A 403 -13.80 35.90 -10.66
N ILE A 404 -13.23 34.73 -10.90
CA ILE A 404 -13.11 33.66 -9.89
C ILE A 404 -12.15 34.15 -8.80
N ALA A 405 -12.66 34.40 -7.61
CA ALA A 405 -11.87 34.87 -6.48
C ALA A 405 -10.88 33.83 -5.96
N GLU A 406 -11.27 32.55 -5.95
CA GLU A 406 -10.50 31.42 -5.46
C GLU A 406 -10.39 30.36 -6.58
N PRO A 407 -9.55 30.58 -7.62
CA PRO A 407 -9.42 29.64 -8.74
C PRO A 407 -8.67 28.38 -8.30
N ASN A 408 -9.03 27.26 -8.92
CA ASN A 408 -8.25 26.04 -8.85
C ASN A 408 -7.63 25.71 -10.22
N ARG A 409 -6.69 24.77 -10.26
CA ARG A 409 -6.00 24.35 -11.49
C ARG A 409 -6.99 23.90 -12.57
N LYS A 410 -8.08 23.22 -12.19
CA LYS A 410 -9.15 22.79 -13.12
C LYS A 410 -9.78 23.98 -13.86
N ASP A 411 -10.07 25.08 -13.14
CA ASP A 411 -10.72 26.25 -13.75
C ASP A 411 -9.85 26.87 -14.84
N ILE A 412 -8.54 26.98 -14.55
CA ILE A 412 -7.57 27.54 -15.49
C ILE A 412 -7.40 26.62 -16.71
N MET A 413 -7.14 25.33 -16.50
CA MET A 413 -6.95 24.37 -17.58
C MET A 413 -8.22 24.17 -18.43
N SER A 414 -9.40 24.14 -17.80
CA SER A 414 -10.67 24.04 -18.51
C SER A 414 -10.90 25.28 -19.41
N SER A 415 -10.61 26.48 -18.90
CA SER A 415 -10.70 27.71 -19.67
C SER A 415 -9.72 27.72 -20.86
N ALA A 416 -8.47 27.27 -20.64
CA ALA A 416 -7.47 27.13 -21.71
C ALA A 416 -7.94 26.16 -22.81
N LYS A 417 -8.47 25.00 -22.44
CA LYS A 417 -9.01 24.01 -23.41
C LYS A 417 -10.24 24.55 -24.16
N LYS A 418 -11.12 25.30 -23.49
CA LYS A 418 -12.28 25.93 -24.15
C LYS A 418 -11.84 27.01 -25.15
N ILE A 419 -10.88 27.84 -24.77
CA ILE A 419 -10.30 28.85 -25.68
C ILE A 419 -9.67 28.17 -26.89
N LEU A 420 -8.85 27.13 -26.70
CA LEU A 420 -8.18 26.40 -27.79
C LEU A 420 -9.17 25.83 -28.82
N ARG A 421 -10.33 25.33 -28.39
CA ARG A 421 -11.40 24.83 -29.27
C ARG A 421 -12.08 25.93 -30.10
N LEU A 422 -12.05 27.16 -29.62
CA LEU A 422 -12.68 28.32 -30.29
C LEU A 422 -11.75 29.03 -31.26
N ILE A 423 -10.43 28.82 -31.15
CA ILE A 423 -9.44 29.49 -32.00
C ILE A 423 -9.64 29.05 -33.45
N CYS A 424 -9.68 30.05 -34.37
CA CYS A 424 -9.89 29.87 -35.76
C CYS A 424 -8.60 29.34 -36.44
N ASN A 425 -8.73 28.32 -37.29
CA ASN A 425 -7.60 27.78 -38.07
C ASN A 425 -7.15 28.71 -39.23
N SER A 426 -7.99 29.67 -39.63
CA SER A 426 -7.75 30.63 -40.70
C SER A 426 -7.04 31.91 -40.28
N CYS A 427 -6.71 32.08 -38.98
CA CYS A 427 -5.91 33.21 -38.51
C CYS A 427 -4.45 33.02 -38.95
N SER A 428 -4.10 33.74 -39.97
CA SER A 428 -2.91 33.51 -40.82
C SER A 428 -1.59 34.11 -40.32
N ASN A 429 -1.51 34.56 -39.07
CA ASN A 429 -0.24 35.02 -38.51
C ASN A 429 0.38 34.00 -37.56
N PRO A 430 1.30 33.12 -37.96
CA PRO A 430 1.90 32.08 -37.18
C PRO A 430 2.70 32.62 -35.98
N ALA A 431 3.27 33.82 -36.10
CA ALA A 431 4.17 34.37 -35.06
C ALA A 431 3.44 34.86 -33.82
N ASN A 432 2.15 35.16 -33.91
CA ASN A 432 1.32 35.67 -32.82
C ASN A 432 0.11 34.78 -32.55
N SER A 433 0.18 33.49 -32.84
CA SER A 433 -1.00 32.66 -32.72
C SER A 433 -1.27 32.32 -31.28
N LEU A 434 -2.36 32.82 -30.75
CA LEU A 434 -2.94 32.41 -29.46
C LEU A 434 -2.98 30.88 -29.34
N LYS A 435 -3.20 30.17 -30.45
CA LYS A 435 -3.22 28.70 -30.49
C LYS A 435 -1.88 28.11 -30.09
N ILE A 436 -0.75 28.59 -30.62
CA ILE A 436 0.59 28.09 -30.26
C ILE A 436 0.87 28.34 -28.79
N ASN A 437 0.60 29.54 -28.30
CA ASN A 437 0.85 29.90 -26.93
C ASN A 437 0.00 29.08 -25.94
N VAL A 438 -1.31 28.93 -26.22
CA VAL A 438 -2.20 28.15 -25.35
C VAL A 438 -1.86 26.65 -25.41
N THR A 439 -1.49 26.11 -26.58
CA THR A 439 -1.05 24.71 -26.69
C THR A 439 0.23 24.48 -25.89
N ALA A 440 1.26 25.30 -26.07
CA ALA A 440 2.52 25.17 -25.33
C ALA A 440 2.32 25.32 -23.81
N TRP A 441 1.44 26.23 -23.40
CA TRP A 441 1.07 26.39 -21.98
C TRP A 441 0.35 25.14 -21.46
N LEU A 442 -0.62 24.56 -22.20
CA LEU A 442 -1.30 23.33 -21.81
C LEU A 442 -0.34 22.15 -21.72
N ASP A 443 0.60 22.00 -22.66
CA ASP A 443 1.59 20.92 -22.63
C ASP A 443 2.47 21.01 -21.37
N LYS A 444 2.90 22.23 -21.01
CA LYS A 444 3.65 22.48 -19.77
C LYS A 444 2.81 22.14 -18.52
N GLU A 445 1.55 22.58 -18.48
CA GLU A 445 0.65 22.28 -17.34
C GLU A 445 0.31 20.81 -17.25
N MET A 446 0.18 20.10 -18.37
CA MET A 446 -0.01 18.64 -18.38
C MET A 446 1.23 17.91 -17.88
N ALA A 447 2.43 18.34 -18.27
CA ALA A 447 3.68 17.77 -17.75
C ALA A 447 3.80 18.00 -16.22
N GLU A 448 3.49 19.22 -15.75
CA GLU A 448 3.47 19.51 -14.33
C GLU A 448 2.40 18.68 -13.60
N SER A 449 1.20 18.53 -14.17
CA SER A 449 0.14 17.71 -13.58
C SER A 449 0.55 16.23 -13.46
N ARG A 450 1.24 15.69 -14.46
CA ARG A 450 1.80 14.33 -14.38
C ARG A 450 2.81 14.20 -13.24
N ARG A 451 3.71 15.18 -13.09
CA ARG A 451 4.69 15.21 -11.99
C ARG A 451 4.00 15.26 -10.62
N ILE A 452 2.93 16.03 -10.49
CA ILE A 452 2.19 16.19 -9.24
C ILE A 452 1.31 14.99 -8.92
N TYR A 453 0.51 14.51 -9.89
CA TYR A 453 -0.60 13.59 -9.65
C TYR A 453 -0.34 12.15 -10.11
N SER A 454 0.65 11.89 -10.97
CA SER A 454 0.90 10.55 -11.53
C SER A 454 2.29 9.98 -11.24
N SER A 455 3.22 10.77 -10.67
CA SER A 455 4.57 10.32 -10.36
C SER A 455 4.60 9.35 -9.19
N HIS A 456 5.67 8.57 -9.07
CA HIS A 456 5.93 7.64 -7.96
C HIS A 456 4.88 6.51 -7.83
N LEU A 457 4.25 6.11 -8.94
CA LEU A 457 3.56 4.83 -8.97
C LEU A 457 4.59 3.69 -8.89
N TYR A 458 5.67 3.88 -9.63
CA TYR A 458 6.90 3.09 -9.57
C TYR A 458 8.07 3.97 -9.11
N SER A 459 9.20 3.35 -8.76
CA SER A 459 10.38 4.06 -8.28
C SER A 459 10.96 5.00 -9.34
N ALA A 460 11.42 6.17 -8.87
CA ALA A 460 12.19 7.11 -9.67
C ALA A 460 13.67 7.15 -9.24
N SER A 461 14.11 6.25 -8.36
CA SER A 461 15.47 6.13 -7.87
C SER A 461 16.40 5.45 -8.89
N GLY A 462 17.69 5.42 -8.60
CA GLY A 462 18.68 4.65 -9.36
C GLY A 462 18.53 3.12 -9.21
N GLU A 463 17.73 2.65 -8.24
CA GLU A 463 17.45 1.23 -7.98
C GLU A 463 16.12 0.76 -8.61
N ALA A 464 15.46 1.58 -9.43
CA ALA A 464 14.22 1.20 -10.11
C ALA A 464 14.41 -0.05 -10.97
N ALA A 465 13.47 -1.00 -10.91
CA ALA A 465 13.54 -2.28 -11.63
C ALA A 465 13.74 -2.10 -13.15
N ALA A 466 13.14 -1.05 -13.72
CA ALA A 466 13.25 -0.71 -15.13
C ALA A 466 14.68 -0.33 -15.58
N LEU A 467 15.56 0.03 -14.65
CA LEU A 467 16.96 0.41 -14.93
C LEU A 467 17.92 -0.77 -14.84
N ILE A 468 17.49 -1.91 -14.26
CA ILE A 468 18.32 -3.08 -14.06
C ILE A 468 18.46 -3.85 -15.36
N ARG A 469 19.69 -3.95 -15.86
CA ARG A 469 19.98 -4.66 -17.12
C ARG A 469 20.09 -6.16 -16.87
N GLY A 470 19.58 -6.95 -17.81
CA GLY A 470 19.68 -8.40 -17.79
C GLY A 470 21.14 -8.91 -17.88
N ILE A 471 21.42 -9.96 -17.12
CA ILE A 471 22.65 -10.76 -17.20
C ILE A 471 22.21 -12.18 -17.55
N LYS A 472 22.70 -12.72 -18.66
CA LYS A 472 22.29 -14.06 -19.11
C LYS A 472 22.83 -15.16 -18.19
N PRO A 473 22.07 -16.24 -17.98
CA PRO A 473 22.62 -17.46 -17.39
C PRO A 473 23.71 -18.04 -18.31
N VAL A 474 24.80 -18.51 -17.68
CA VAL A 474 25.94 -19.10 -18.38
C VAL A 474 25.94 -20.61 -18.12
N TYR A 475 26.24 -21.39 -19.14
CA TYR A 475 26.29 -22.85 -19.07
C TYR A 475 27.58 -23.37 -19.66
N SER A 476 28.22 -24.28 -18.99
CA SER A 476 29.31 -25.07 -19.48
C SER A 476 28.85 -26.47 -19.95
N PRO A 477 29.69 -27.23 -20.64
CA PRO A 477 29.37 -28.61 -20.97
C PRO A 477 29.09 -29.48 -19.73
N ASP A 478 29.70 -29.14 -18.58
CA ASP A 478 29.62 -29.86 -17.32
C ASP A 478 28.46 -29.37 -16.42
N SER A 479 27.71 -28.34 -16.83
CA SER A 479 26.54 -27.86 -16.10
C SER A 479 25.52 -29.01 -15.91
N PRO A 480 25.20 -29.40 -14.64
CA PRO A 480 24.35 -30.56 -14.38
C PRO A 480 22.88 -30.26 -14.72
N GLU A 481 22.17 -31.29 -15.17
CA GLU A 481 20.70 -31.25 -15.25
C GLU A 481 20.09 -31.62 -13.91
N VAL A 482 19.32 -30.70 -13.33
CA VAL A 482 18.69 -30.84 -12.02
C VAL A 482 17.20 -30.55 -12.10
N PRO A 483 16.37 -31.01 -11.15
CA PRO A 483 15.00 -30.52 -11.03
C PRO A 483 14.98 -29.01 -10.79
N GLY A 484 14.02 -28.28 -11.38
CA GLY A 484 13.94 -26.82 -11.28
C GLY A 484 13.93 -26.29 -9.84
N ARG A 485 13.34 -27.02 -8.89
CA ARG A 485 13.41 -26.68 -7.46
C ARG A 485 14.85 -26.54 -6.93
N GLU A 486 15.79 -27.31 -7.46
CA GLU A 486 17.18 -27.24 -7.02
C GLU A 486 17.89 -26.00 -7.57
N VAL A 487 17.48 -25.52 -8.75
CA VAL A 487 17.94 -24.22 -9.27
C VAL A 487 17.55 -23.09 -8.31
N LEU A 488 16.29 -23.09 -7.84
CA LEU A 488 15.84 -22.10 -6.87
C LEU A 488 16.53 -22.24 -5.53
N ARG A 489 16.67 -23.47 -5.01
CA ARG A 489 17.35 -23.72 -3.72
C ARG A 489 18.78 -23.20 -3.73
N GLU A 490 19.53 -23.50 -4.78
CA GLU A 490 20.91 -23.05 -4.91
C GLU A 490 20.99 -21.53 -5.06
N ASN A 491 20.08 -20.94 -5.83
CA ASN A 491 19.99 -19.48 -5.95
C ASN A 491 19.73 -18.81 -4.60
N TRP A 492 18.81 -19.34 -3.80
CA TRP A 492 18.53 -18.83 -2.47
C TRP A 492 19.69 -19.00 -1.51
N ASP A 493 20.41 -20.11 -1.59
CA ASP A 493 21.64 -20.31 -0.80
C ASP A 493 22.68 -19.24 -1.09
N HIS A 494 22.93 -18.92 -2.37
CA HIS A 494 23.82 -17.84 -2.78
C HIS A 494 23.35 -16.45 -2.32
N ILE A 495 22.05 -16.16 -2.37
CA ILE A 495 21.48 -14.90 -1.93
C ILE A 495 21.64 -14.73 -0.41
N LEU A 496 21.24 -15.74 0.37
CA LEU A 496 21.27 -15.70 1.83
C LEU A 496 22.70 -15.57 2.38
N ALA A 497 23.67 -16.21 1.72
CA ALA A 497 25.08 -16.13 2.10
C ALA A 497 25.65 -14.70 1.99
N ARG A 498 25.19 -13.89 1.06
CA ARG A 498 25.75 -12.55 0.77
C ARG A 498 24.90 -11.36 1.23
N ASN A 499 23.63 -11.59 1.60
CA ASN A 499 22.71 -10.51 1.95
C ASN A 499 21.98 -10.81 3.26
N SER A 500 22.49 -10.28 4.36
CA SER A 500 21.92 -10.47 5.71
C SER A 500 20.54 -9.82 5.89
N LYS A 501 20.11 -8.91 5.01
CA LYS A 501 18.80 -8.26 5.07
C LYS A 501 17.66 -9.14 4.53
N VAL A 502 17.96 -10.22 3.79
CA VAL A 502 16.95 -11.10 3.21
C VAL A 502 16.33 -11.97 4.29
N VAL A 503 15.00 -11.96 4.35
CA VAL A 503 14.19 -12.75 5.28
C VAL A 503 13.08 -13.44 4.48
N ILE A 504 12.98 -14.76 4.57
CA ILE A 504 12.02 -15.58 3.82
C ILE A 504 11.05 -16.20 4.83
N PHE A 505 9.76 -16.08 4.58
CA PHE A 505 8.72 -16.63 5.46
C PHE A 505 7.41 -16.92 4.74
N GLY A 506 6.63 -17.80 5.32
CA GLY A 506 5.35 -18.24 4.82
C GLY A 506 4.95 -19.54 5.53
N GLU A 507 3.85 -20.13 5.08
CA GLU A 507 3.43 -21.44 5.58
C GLU A 507 4.38 -22.53 5.06
N ASP A 508 4.84 -23.43 5.94
CA ASP A 508 5.74 -24.54 5.60
C ASP A 508 7.11 -24.14 5.00
N VAL A 509 7.49 -22.88 5.04
CA VAL A 509 8.72 -22.34 4.45
C VAL A 509 9.96 -22.73 5.25
N GLY A 510 9.83 -22.79 6.57
CA GLY A 510 10.94 -22.98 7.51
C GLY A 510 11.47 -24.42 7.52
N LYS A 511 10.93 -25.25 8.39
CA LYS A 511 11.49 -26.57 8.71
C LYS A 511 11.52 -27.51 7.53
N ILE A 512 10.45 -27.58 6.74
CA ILE A 512 10.40 -28.50 5.56
C ILE A 512 10.92 -27.86 4.28
N GLY A 513 11.17 -26.54 4.28
CA GLY A 513 11.73 -25.84 3.13
C GLY A 513 10.75 -25.54 2.00
N GLY A 514 9.46 -25.37 2.34
CA GLY A 514 8.36 -25.17 1.41
C GLY A 514 7.78 -26.49 0.87
N VAL A 515 6.52 -26.48 0.46
CA VAL A 515 5.80 -27.64 -0.09
C VAL A 515 6.55 -28.26 -1.29
N ASN A 516 7.22 -27.43 -2.09
CA ASN A 516 8.02 -27.86 -3.24
C ASN A 516 9.53 -27.94 -2.95
N GLN A 517 9.95 -27.84 -1.69
CA GLN A 517 11.35 -28.01 -1.25
C GLN A 517 12.31 -26.94 -1.84
N THR A 518 11.80 -25.76 -2.14
CA THR A 518 12.60 -24.64 -2.69
C THR A 518 13.63 -24.11 -1.69
N TYR A 519 13.36 -24.25 -0.38
CA TYR A 519 14.21 -23.78 0.71
C TYR A 519 14.73 -24.92 1.58
N GLU A 520 14.66 -26.18 1.10
CA GLU A 520 15.05 -27.38 1.88
C GLU A 520 16.48 -27.25 2.45
N GLY A 521 16.61 -27.42 3.78
CA GLY A 521 17.88 -27.33 4.51
C GLY A 521 18.38 -25.91 4.77
N LEU A 522 17.81 -24.87 4.15
CA LEU A 522 18.32 -23.49 4.32
C LEU A 522 18.02 -22.89 5.69
N GLN A 523 16.90 -23.23 6.34
CA GLN A 523 16.64 -22.81 7.72
C GLN A 523 17.71 -23.36 8.68
N ALA A 524 18.09 -24.63 8.54
CA ALA A 524 19.13 -25.22 9.37
C ALA A 524 20.52 -24.55 9.16
N LYS A 525 20.79 -24.03 7.95
CA LYS A 525 22.03 -23.35 7.60
C LYS A 525 22.07 -21.89 8.05
N TYR A 526 20.97 -21.14 7.89
CA TYR A 526 20.95 -19.68 8.11
C TYR A 526 20.16 -19.26 9.36
N GLY A 527 19.44 -20.16 10.00
CA GLY A 527 18.68 -19.91 11.23
C GLY A 527 17.25 -19.45 11.02
N GLU A 528 16.44 -19.57 12.09
CA GLU A 528 15.02 -19.25 12.13
C GLU A 528 14.71 -17.75 11.99
N ASN A 529 15.68 -16.87 12.27
CA ASN A 529 15.52 -15.43 12.06
C ASN A 529 15.67 -15.01 10.59
N ARG A 530 16.08 -15.93 9.72
CA ARG A 530 16.27 -15.70 8.29
C ARG A 530 15.22 -16.42 7.43
N ILE A 531 14.82 -17.62 7.88
CA ILE A 531 13.82 -18.45 7.19
C ILE A 531 12.92 -19.07 8.26
N PHE A 532 11.62 -18.80 8.21
CA PHE A 532 10.70 -19.28 9.26
C PHE A 532 9.28 -19.51 8.77
N ASP A 533 8.60 -20.38 9.50
CA ASP A 533 7.19 -20.69 9.29
C ASP A 533 6.29 -19.61 9.86
N THR A 534 5.12 -19.47 9.29
CA THR A 534 4.01 -18.67 9.80
C THR A 534 2.77 -19.54 9.99
N GLY A 535 1.80 -19.05 10.75
CA GLY A 535 0.45 -19.63 10.72
C GLY A 535 -0.25 -19.27 9.40
N ILE A 536 -1.39 -19.94 9.12
CA ILE A 536 -2.25 -19.69 7.96
C ILE A 536 -2.94 -18.34 8.16
N ARG A 537 -2.49 -17.30 7.46
CA ARG A 537 -2.93 -15.91 7.61
C ARG A 537 -2.42 -15.03 6.47
N GLU A 538 -2.79 -15.32 5.25
CA GLU A 538 -2.21 -14.74 4.03
C GLU A 538 -2.20 -13.22 4.02
N ALA A 539 -3.28 -12.58 4.48
CA ALA A 539 -3.36 -11.12 4.56
C ALA A 539 -2.26 -10.52 5.46
N THR A 540 -2.06 -11.11 6.65
CA THR A 540 -1.03 -10.63 7.57
C THR A 540 0.38 -11.13 7.23
N ILE A 541 0.55 -12.23 6.47
CA ILE A 541 1.83 -12.61 5.88
C ILE A 541 2.31 -11.49 4.94
N ILE A 542 1.45 -11.04 4.04
CA ILE A 542 1.79 -9.95 3.12
C ILE A 542 2.06 -8.65 3.88
N GLY A 543 1.18 -8.27 4.81
CA GLY A 543 1.37 -7.05 5.61
C GLY A 543 2.62 -7.09 6.48
N GLN A 544 2.95 -8.25 7.05
CA GLN A 544 4.22 -8.49 7.76
C GLN A 544 5.42 -8.17 6.84
N GLY A 545 5.35 -8.62 5.58
CA GLY A 545 6.35 -8.28 4.57
C GLY A 545 6.42 -6.77 4.30
N VAL A 546 5.29 -6.09 4.18
CA VAL A 546 5.25 -4.63 4.01
C VAL A 546 5.97 -3.92 5.15
N GLY A 547 5.66 -4.28 6.40
CA GLY A 547 6.28 -3.67 7.58
C GLY A 547 7.79 -3.93 7.68
N LEU A 548 8.24 -5.15 7.40
CA LEU A 548 9.67 -5.52 7.35
C LEU A 548 10.42 -4.71 6.28
N ALA A 549 9.82 -4.59 5.08
CA ALA A 549 10.40 -3.84 3.98
C ALA A 549 10.49 -2.33 4.29
N MET A 550 9.49 -1.75 4.94
CA MET A 550 9.49 -0.35 5.39
C MET A 550 10.59 -0.05 6.43
N ARG A 551 11.09 -1.08 7.11
CA ARG A 551 12.22 -1.00 8.05
C ARG A 551 13.59 -1.27 7.38
N GLY A 552 13.64 -1.37 6.04
CA GLY A 552 14.86 -1.54 5.25
C GLY A 552 15.35 -2.98 5.13
N LEU A 553 14.59 -3.97 5.57
CA LEU A 553 14.85 -5.39 5.32
C LEU A 553 14.41 -5.78 3.89
N ARG A 554 14.78 -6.97 3.43
CA ARG A 554 14.43 -7.52 2.11
C ARG A 554 13.57 -8.78 2.28
N PRO A 555 12.27 -8.62 2.62
CA PRO A 555 11.39 -9.75 2.84
C PRO A 555 10.97 -10.43 1.55
N VAL A 556 10.86 -11.75 1.64
CA VAL A 556 10.23 -12.64 0.66
C VAL A 556 9.08 -13.34 1.39
N ALA A 557 7.85 -12.98 1.05
CA ALA A 557 6.64 -13.53 1.64
C ALA A 557 6.03 -14.57 0.72
N GLU A 558 5.96 -15.82 1.16
CA GLU A 558 5.39 -16.91 0.37
C GLU A 558 3.90 -17.10 0.72
N ILE A 559 3.08 -17.14 -0.33
CA ILE A 559 1.69 -17.62 -0.29
C ILE A 559 1.64 -18.91 -1.06
N GLN A 560 1.14 -19.99 -0.45
CA GLN A 560 1.30 -21.36 -0.99
C GLN A 560 0.74 -21.54 -2.40
N TYR A 561 -0.42 -20.96 -2.72
CA TYR A 561 -1.06 -21.06 -4.04
C TYR A 561 -1.63 -19.72 -4.49
N PHE A 562 -1.65 -19.53 -5.79
CA PHE A 562 -2.13 -18.28 -6.38
C PHE A 562 -3.62 -18.01 -6.08
N ASP A 563 -4.45 -19.03 -5.99
CA ASP A 563 -5.85 -18.90 -5.57
C ASP A 563 -5.98 -18.34 -4.14
N TYR A 564 -5.05 -18.65 -3.24
CA TYR A 564 -5.07 -18.19 -1.85
C TYR A 564 -4.56 -16.76 -1.69
N LEU A 565 -3.81 -16.26 -2.66
CA LEU A 565 -3.37 -14.86 -2.69
C LEU A 565 -4.55 -13.88 -2.59
N LEU A 566 -5.76 -14.30 -2.99
CA LEU A 566 -6.95 -13.46 -2.94
C LEU A 566 -7.32 -13.02 -1.52
N TYR A 567 -6.98 -13.80 -0.48
CA TYR A 567 -7.13 -13.36 0.92
C TYR A 567 -6.24 -12.15 1.26
N GLY A 568 -5.11 -12.02 0.61
CA GLY A 568 -4.18 -10.90 0.79
C GLY A 568 -4.32 -9.79 -0.25
N LEU A 569 -5.20 -9.93 -1.24
CA LEU A 569 -5.30 -8.99 -2.36
C LEU A 569 -5.61 -7.56 -1.89
N GLN A 570 -6.43 -7.39 -0.86
CA GLN A 570 -6.73 -6.07 -0.31
C GLN A 570 -5.48 -5.39 0.27
N VAL A 571 -4.65 -6.11 1.02
CA VAL A 571 -3.40 -5.57 1.58
C VAL A 571 -2.42 -5.20 0.47
N MET A 572 -2.34 -6.03 -0.58
CA MET A 572 -1.53 -5.72 -1.76
C MET A 572 -2.01 -4.47 -2.49
N SER A 573 -3.31 -4.37 -2.73
CA SER A 573 -3.94 -3.28 -3.48
C SER A 573 -3.91 -1.95 -2.71
N ASP A 574 -4.37 -1.97 -1.47
CA ASP A 574 -4.63 -0.74 -0.72
C ASP A 574 -3.38 -0.21 -0.02
N ASP A 575 -2.51 -1.09 0.46
CA ASP A 575 -1.32 -0.68 1.20
C ASP A 575 -0.04 -0.75 0.35
N LEU A 576 0.36 -1.93 -0.11
CA LEU A 576 1.63 -2.14 -0.81
C LEU A 576 1.71 -1.35 -2.12
N ALA A 577 0.75 -1.55 -3.01
CA ALA A 577 0.75 -0.98 -4.36
C ALA A 577 0.68 0.55 -4.35
N THR A 578 0.02 1.15 -3.36
CA THR A 578 -0.16 2.59 -3.29
C THR A 578 0.89 3.31 -2.46
N LEU A 579 1.77 2.62 -1.74
CA LEU A 579 2.65 3.22 -0.73
C LEU A 579 3.54 4.34 -1.30
N GLN A 580 4.28 4.09 -2.36
CA GLN A 580 5.12 5.10 -3.01
C GLN A 580 4.28 6.22 -3.60
N TYR A 581 3.16 5.85 -4.27
CA TYR A 581 2.25 6.81 -4.87
C TYR A 581 1.64 7.75 -3.83
N ARG A 582 1.01 7.22 -2.77
CA ARG A 582 0.29 8.04 -1.79
C ARG A 582 1.21 8.90 -0.91
N THR A 583 2.49 8.52 -0.77
CA THR A 583 3.52 9.31 -0.07
C THR A 583 4.34 10.20 -1.00
N ARG A 584 4.04 10.18 -2.28
CA ARG A 584 4.80 10.89 -3.30
C ARG A 584 6.31 10.62 -3.18
N GLY A 585 6.68 9.34 -3.17
CA GLY A 585 8.06 8.87 -3.04
C GLY A 585 8.67 9.05 -1.65
N GLY A 586 7.86 9.29 -0.60
CA GLY A 586 8.36 9.46 0.77
C GLY A 586 8.64 8.16 1.51
N GLN A 587 8.03 7.06 1.08
CA GLN A 587 8.20 5.73 1.65
C GLN A 587 8.25 4.67 0.56
N LYS A 588 8.94 3.55 0.83
CA LYS A 588 9.01 2.37 -0.03
C LYS A 588 8.90 1.08 0.79
N ALA A 589 8.45 0.00 0.13
CA ALA A 589 8.41 -1.34 0.70
C ALA A 589 8.83 -2.37 -0.37
N PRO A 590 10.13 -2.60 -0.56
CA PRO A 590 10.64 -3.56 -1.54
C PRO A 590 10.42 -5.01 -1.08
N LEU A 591 9.16 -5.43 -1.09
CA LEU A 591 8.69 -6.76 -0.74
C LEU A 591 8.60 -7.62 -2.00
N ILE A 592 9.12 -8.83 -1.95
CA ILE A 592 8.83 -9.88 -2.94
C ILE A 592 7.75 -10.77 -2.36
N ILE A 593 6.62 -10.87 -3.05
CA ILE A 593 5.59 -11.87 -2.79
C ILE A 593 5.81 -13.00 -3.79
N THR A 594 5.95 -14.21 -3.30
CA THR A 594 6.05 -15.39 -4.16
C THR A 594 4.85 -16.28 -3.95
N THR A 595 4.36 -16.85 -5.04
CA THR A 595 3.29 -17.85 -5.04
C THR A 595 3.49 -18.81 -6.21
N ARG A 596 2.77 -19.88 -6.19
CA ARG A 596 2.76 -20.84 -7.29
C ARG A 596 1.38 -20.97 -7.88
N GLY A 597 1.34 -20.96 -9.18
CA GLY A 597 0.13 -21.04 -9.97
C GLY A 597 0.41 -21.67 -11.30
N HIS A 598 -0.57 -21.62 -12.16
CA HIS A 598 -0.51 -22.22 -13.46
C HIS A 598 -0.43 -23.76 -13.40
N ARG A 599 -1.57 -24.39 -13.60
CA ARG A 599 -1.79 -25.84 -13.79
C ARG A 599 -1.41 -26.74 -12.62
N LEU A 600 -2.26 -26.71 -11.61
CA LEU A 600 -2.56 -27.86 -10.78
C LEU A 600 -4.02 -28.26 -11.01
N GLU A 601 -4.41 -29.48 -10.72
CA GLU A 601 -5.78 -29.95 -10.93
C GLU A 601 -6.75 -29.46 -9.86
N GLY A 602 -7.99 -29.14 -10.25
CA GLY A 602 -9.13 -28.82 -9.38
C GLY A 602 -9.37 -27.33 -9.16
N ILE A 603 -10.56 -26.99 -8.64
CA ILE A 603 -11.12 -25.62 -8.64
C ILE A 603 -10.38 -24.60 -7.77
N TRP A 604 -9.62 -25.02 -6.74
CA TRP A 604 -8.95 -24.11 -5.82
C TRP A 604 -7.42 -24.07 -5.96
N HIS A 605 -6.87 -24.83 -6.92
CA HIS A 605 -5.43 -24.91 -7.13
C HIS A 605 -5.03 -24.71 -8.60
N SER A 606 -5.96 -24.47 -9.47
CA SER A 606 -5.75 -24.33 -10.92
C SER A 606 -6.16 -22.97 -11.46
N GLY A 607 -6.59 -22.06 -10.60
CA GLY A 607 -6.99 -20.72 -11.03
C GLY A 607 -5.80 -19.87 -11.44
N SER A 608 -6.02 -19.02 -12.44
CA SER A 608 -5.07 -18.01 -12.89
C SER A 608 -5.73 -16.63 -12.85
N PRO A 609 -6.06 -16.07 -11.67
CA PRO A 609 -6.79 -14.79 -11.56
C PRO A 609 -5.91 -13.57 -11.87
N LEU A 610 -5.08 -13.66 -12.92
CA LEU A 610 -4.08 -12.66 -13.27
C LEU A 610 -4.69 -11.31 -13.63
N SER A 611 -5.78 -11.30 -14.37
CA SER A 611 -6.46 -10.05 -14.74
C SER A 611 -6.96 -9.29 -13.53
N MET A 612 -7.50 -9.97 -12.52
CA MET A 612 -7.91 -9.34 -11.27
C MET A 612 -6.70 -8.73 -10.55
N VAL A 613 -5.61 -9.46 -10.44
CA VAL A 613 -4.37 -9.00 -9.79
C VAL A 613 -3.78 -7.81 -10.54
N ILE A 614 -3.53 -7.93 -11.85
CA ILE A 614 -2.94 -6.86 -12.67
C ILE A 614 -3.72 -5.54 -12.52
N ASN A 615 -5.05 -5.59 -12.50
CA ASN A 615 -5.88 -4.40 -12.40
C ASN A 615 -5.95 -3.82 -10.97
N SER A 616 -5.74 -4.64 -9.94
CA SER A 616 -5.84 -4.23 -8.54
C SER A 616 -4.52 -3.72 -7.95
N VAL A 617 -3.35 -4.21 -8.44
CA VAL A 617 -2.06 -3.97 -7.78
C VAL A 617 -1.12 -3.04 -8.55
N ARG A 618 -1.66 -2.01 -9.21
CA ARG A 618 -0.86 -1.01 -9.91
C ARG A 618 0.16 -0.36 -8.96
N GLY A 619 1.45 -0.52 -9.25
CA GLY A 619 2.58 -0.15 -8.39
C GLY A 619 3.34 -1.36 -7.82
N VAL A 620 2.91 -2.59 -8.17
CA VAL A 620 3.63 -3.84 -7.90
C VAL A 620 3.97 -4.50 -9.24
N HIS A 621 5.20 -4.93 -9.42
CA HIS A 621 5.59 -5.70 -10.60
C HIS A 621 4.94 -7.09 -10.58
N VAL A 622 4.38 -7.54 -11.71
CA VAL A 622 3.76 -8.87 -11.85
C VAL A 622 4.57 -9.69 -12.84
N LEU A 623 5.30 -10.67 -12.31
CA LEU A 623 6.30 -11.45 -13.03
C LEU A 623 5.88 -12.91 -13.06
N VAL A 624 5.83 -13.50 -14.28
CA VAL A 624 5.35 -14.88 -14.48
C VAL A 624 6.40 -15.63 -15.30
N PRO A 625 7.46 -16.17 -14.66
CA PRO A 625 8.52 -16.91 -15.33
C PRO A 625 7.99 -18.23 -15.94
N ARG A 626 8.58 -18.66 -17.07
CA ARG A 626 8.24 -19.94 -17.71
C ARG A 626 8.91 -21.15 -17.10
N ASP A 627 10.02 -20.92 -16.39
CA ASP A 627 10.87 -21.96 -15.77
C ASP A 627 11.54 -21.44 -14.49
N MET A 628 12.22 -22.30 -13.73
CA MET A 628 12.82 -21.92 -12.45
C MET A 628 14.12 -21.14 -12.62
N THR A 629 14.83 -21.29 -13.71
CA THR A 629 15.96 -20.41 -14.05
C THR A 629 15.49 -18.96 -14.24
N ARG A 630 14.37 -18.75 -14.93
CA ARG A 630 13.79 -17.40 -15.08
C ARG A 630 13.30 -16.84 -13.75
N ALA A 631 12.67 -17.69 -12.92
CA ALA A 631 12.26 -17.30 -11.57
C ALA A 631 13.46 -16.85 -10.73
N ALA A 632 14.54 -17.62 -10.70
CA ALA A 632 15.79 -17.27 -10.00
C ALA A 632 16.35 -15.93 -10.48
N GLY A 633 16.35 -15.67 -11.80
CA GLY A 633 16.79 -14.40 -12.37
C GLY A 633 15.90 -13.23 -11.97
N PHE A 634 14.57 -13.40 -11.85
CA PHE A 634 13.67 -12.38 -11.33
C PHE A 634 13.91 -12.11 -9.84
N TYR A 635 14.12 -13.11 -9.02
CA TYR A 635 14.50 -12.90 -7.61
C TYR A 635 15.78 -12.09 -7.50
N ASN A 636 16.80 -12.42 -8.27
CA ASN A 636 18.05 -11.67 -8.28
C ASN A 636 17.84 -10.21 -8.70
N THR A 637 17.04 -9.97 -9.74
CA THR A 637 16.71 -8.61 -10.23
C THR A 637 15.94 -7.83 -9.17
N MET A 638 14.87 -8.41 -8.61
CA MET A 638 14.04 -7.69 -7.66
C MET A 638 14.73 -7.45 -6.31
N LEU A 639 15.72 -8.27 -5.94
CA LEU A 639 16.56 -7.99 -4.76
C LEU A 639 17.56 -6.84 -4.97
N LEU A 640 17.83 -6.45 -6.19
CA LEU A 640 18.58 -5.23 -6.52
C LEU A 640 17.66 -4.00 -6.63
N SER A 641 16.37 -4.21 -6.86
CA SER A 641 15.39 -3.13 -6.99
C SER A 641 14.85 -2.68 -5.64
N ASP A 642 14.41 -1.45 -5.56
CA ASP A 642 13.71 -0.86 -4.41
C ASP A 642 12.16 -0.90 -4.54
N GLU A 643 11.65 -1.73 -5.44
CA GLU A 643 10.23 -1.86 -5.76
C GLU A 643 9.66 -3.22 -5.33
N PRO A 644 8.35 -3.29 -5.03
CA PRO A 644 7.70 -4.56 -4.73
C PRO A 644 7.40 -5.37 -5.99
N ALA A 645 7.39 -6.70 -5.85
CA ALA A 645 7.02 -7.62 -6.91
C ALA A 645 6.18 -8.79 -6.41
N LEU A 646 5.30 -9.28 -7.28
CA LEU A 646 4.66 -10.58 -7.21
C LEU A 646 5.30 -11.48 -8.26
N ILE A 647 5.88 -12.59 -7.83
CA ILE A 647 6.48 -13.62 -8.70
C ILE A 647 5.61 -14.86 -8.61
N ILE A 648 5.07 -15.31 -9.76
CA ILE A 648 4.17 -16.45 -9.84
C ILE A 648 4.94 -17.60 -10.51
N GLU A 649 5.41 -18.52 -9.69
CA GLU A 649 6.20 -19.67 -10.15
C GLU A 649 5.31 -20.72 -10.83
N PRO A 650 5.73 -21.27 -12.00
CA PRO A 650 4.97 -22.32 -12.67
C PRO A 650 5.05 -23.64 -11.91
N LEU A 651 3.92 -24.12 -11.40
CA LEU A 651 3.88 -25.26 -10.48
C LEU A 651 4.54 -26.53 -11.01
N ASN A 652 4.36 -26.84 -12.29
CA ASN A 652 4.96 -28.01 -12.90
C ASN A 652 6.48 -27.91 -13.08
N ALA A 653 7.05 -26.71 -13.11
CA ALA A 653 8.47 -26.51 -13.38
C ALA A 653 9.37 -26.96 -12.21
N TYR A 654 8.88 -27.11 -11.00
CA TYR A 654 9.68 -27.61 -9.88
C TYR A 654 10.29 -29.03 -10.14
N ARG A 655 9.61 -29.85 -10.90
CA ARG A 655 10.03 -31.24 -11.22
C ARG A 655 10.66 -31.37 -12.59
N LEU A 656 10.47 -30.40 -13.47
CA LEU A 656 11.12 -30.40 -14.79
C LEU A 656 12.61 -30.23 -14.62
N LYS A 657 13.38 -30.92 -15.49
CA LYS A 657 14.83 -30.79 -15.47
C LYS A 657 15.28 -29.56 -16.24
N GLU A 658 16.18 -28.84 -15.62
CA GLU A 658 16.85 -27.65 -16.19
C GLU A 658 18.37 -27.80 -15.98
N LYS A 659 19.15 -27.19 -16.86
CA LYS A 659 20.60 -27.06 -16.61
C LYS A 659 20.83 -26.03 -15.52
N MET A 660 21.63 -26.36 -14.51
CA MET A 660 22.05 -25.41 -13.49
C MET A 660 22.97 -24.37 -14.11
N PRO A 661 22.65 -23.07 -14.00
CA PRO A 661 23.56 -22.01 -14.47
C PRO A 661 24.86 -21.98 -13.65
N ASP A 662 26.01 -21.87 -14.31
CA ASP A 662 27.31 -21.73 -13.63
C ASP A 662 27.45 -20.44 -12.84
N ASN A 663 26.70 -19.38 -13.23
CA ASN A 663 26.61 -18.09 -12.53
C ASN A 663 25.36 -17.97 -11.68
N ILE A 664 24.95 -19.05 -11.00
CA ILE A 664 23.80 -19.06 -10.09
C ILE A 664 23.93 -17.93 -9.05
N GLY A 665 22.82 -17.24 -8.76
CA GLY A 665 22.79 -16.09 -7.86
C GLY A 665 23.29 -14.77 -8.47
N GLU A 666 23.79 -14.74 -9.73
CA GLU A 666 24.35 -13.52 -10.35
C GLU A 666 23.63 -13.10 -11.64
N PHE A 667 23.01 -14.04 -12.37
CA PHE A 667 22.27 -13.71 -13.58
C PHE A 667 20.96 -12.97 -13.24
N LEU A 668 20.53 -12.10 -14.16
CA LEU A 668 19.41 -11.19 -13.97
C LEU A 668 18.44 -11.26 -15.16
N VAL A 669 17.15 -11.36 -14.88
CA VAL A 669 16.10 -11.25 -15.91
C VAL A 669 15.53 -9.83 -15.85
N PRO A 670 15.58 -9.04 -16.93
CA PRO A 670 15.09 -7.67 -16.94
C PRO A 670 13.55 -7.64 -16.90
N VAL A 671 13.01 -6.70 -16.14
CA VAL A 671 11.55 -6.54 -15.98
C VAL A 671 10.96 -5.82 -17.19
N GLY A 672 9.83 -6.31 -17.68
CA GLY A 672 9.11 -5.71 -18.81
C GLY A 672 9.72 -5.97 -20.20
N ILE A 673 10.69 -6.86 -20.30
CA ILE A 673 11.35 -7.22 -21.59
C ILE A 673 10.92 -8.63 -22.00
N PRO A 674 10.14 -8.77 -23.10
CA PRO A 674 9.79 -10.08 -23.65
C PRO A 674 10.99 -10.83 -24.24
N GLU A 675 10.88 -12.16 -24.36
CA GLU A 675 11.87 -13.00 -25.02
C GLU A 675 11.25 -13.71 -26.22
N ILE A 676 11.92 -13.67 -27.38
CA ILE A 676 11.54 -14.47 -28.55
C ILE A 676 12.08 -15.88 -28.33
N ILE A 677 11.18 -16.83 -28.10
CA ILE A 677 11.51 -18.24 -27.88
C ILE A 677 11.74 -18.95 -29.22
N GLU A 678 10.87 -18.71 -30.20
CA GLU A 678 10.93 -19.25 -31.54
C GLU A 678 10.78 -18.10 -32.56
N LYS A 679 11.62 -18.07 -33.56
CA LYS A 679 11.51 -17.11 -34.65
C LYS A 679 10.55 -17.63 -35.73
N GLY A 680 9.70 -16.74 -36.25
CA GLY A 680 8.73 -17.04 -37.29
C GLY A 680 8.41 -15.85 -38.17
N SER A 681 7.70 -16.10 -39.26
CA SER A 681 7.36 -15.10 -40.27
C SER A 681 5.87 -14.97 -40.55
N ASP A 682 5.06 -15.95 -40.20
CA ASP A 682 3.68 -16.03 -40.67
C ASP A 682 2.65 -15.55 -39.65
N ILE A 683 2.91 -15.79 -38.37
CA ILE A 683 2.03 -15.40 -37.25
C ILE A 683 2.82 -15.19 -35.95
N THR A 684 2.38 -14.27 -35.13
CA THR A 684 2.93 -14.07 -33.77
C THR A 684 2.03 -14.72 -32.72
N ILE A 685 2.62 -15.53 -31.84
CA ILE A 685 1.95 -16.11 -30.65
C ILE A 685 2.58 -15.45 -29.43
N VAL A 686 1.74 -14.82 -28.58
CA VAL A 686 2.15 -14.12 -27.37
C VAL A 686 1.58 -14.83 -26.16
N THR A 687 2.46 -15.24 -25.24
CA THR A 687 2.08 -15.96 -24.03
C THR A 687 3.09 -15.75 -22.90
N TYR A 688 2.90 -16.41 -21.76
CA TYR A 688 3.79 -16.35 -20.60
C TYR A 688 3.66 -17.61 -19.71
N GLY A 689 4.58 -17.76 -18.76
CA GLY A 689 4.52 -18.80 -17.73
C GLY A 689 4.47 -20.22 -18.30
N SER A 690 3.66 -21.08 -17.72
CA SER A 690 3.47 -22.49 -18.16
C SER A 690 2.99 -22.62 -19.59
N CYS A 691 2.26 -21.63 -20.08
CA CYS A 691 1.69 -21.62 -21.44
C CYS A 691 2.74 -21.52 -22.53
N VAL A 692 3.95 -21.06 -22.23
CA VAL A 692 5.07 -21.01 -23.20
C VAL A 692 5.36 -22.42 -23.72
N ARG A 693 5.45 -23.43 -22.84
CA ARG A 693 5.74 -24.81 -23.22
C ARG A 693 4.62 -25.41 -24.07
N ILE A 694 3.38 -25.13 -23.71
CA ILE A 694 2.20 -25.58 -24.48
C ILE A 694 2.23 -24.96 -25.89
N ALA A 695 2.53 -23.67 -25.98
CA ALA A 695 2.66 -22.98 -27.25
C ALA A 695 3.83 -23.52 -28.09
N GLN A 696 4.94 -23.93 -27.46
CA GLN A 696 6.05 -24.59 -28.19
C GLN A 696 5.59 -25.90 -28.83
N ASP A 697 4.80 -26.71 -28.14
CA ASP A 697 4.23 -27.96 -28.70
C ASP A 697 3.30 -27.66 -29.89
N ALA A 698 2.46 -26.60 -29.79
CA ALA A 698 1.64 -26.15 -30.90
C ALA A 698 2.48 -25.65 -32.10
N VAL A 699 3.56 -24.92 -31.84
CA VAL A 699 4.49 -24.44 -32.90
C VAL A 699 5.14 -25.61 -33.63
N LEU A 700 5.48 -26.69 -32.92
CA LEU A 700 6.01 -27.92 -33.57
C LEU A 700 4.97 -28.54 -34.51
N GLN A 701 3.71 -28.64 -34.08
CA GLN A 701 2.63 -29.15 -34.93
C GLN A 701 2.36 -28.25 -36.17
N LEU A 702 2.42 -26.90 -35.99
CA LEU A 702 2.22 -25.95 -37.09
C LEU A 702 3.29 -26.06 -38.18
N ARG A 703 4.51 -26.46 -37.87
CA ARG A 703 5.59 -26.68 -38.84
C ARG A 703 5.28 -27.78 -39.85
N ASP A 704 4.52 -28.84 -39.42
CA ASP A 704 4.08 -29.88 -40.34
C ASP A 704 3.11 -29.38 -41.42
N PHE A 705 2.50 -28.22 -41.16
CA PHE A 705 1.61 -27.52 -42.09
C PHE A 705 2.30 -26.31 -42.80
N ALA A 706 3.63 -26.23 -42.73
CA ALA A 706 4.43 -25.14 -43.29
C ALA A 706 4.06 -23.74 -42.77
N ILE A 707 3.61 -23.64 -41.49
CA ILE A 707 3.31 -22.39 -40.78
C ILE A 707 4.49 -22.05 -39.88
N SER A 708 5.12 -20.90 -40.12
CA SER A 708 6.25 -20.38 -39.33
C SER A 708 5.78 -19.39 -38.28
N ALA A 709 5.50 -19.87 -37.07
CA ALA A 709 5.02 -19.06 -35.96
C ALA A 709 6.19 -18.47 -35.14
N GLU A 710 6.12 -17.16 -34.85
CA GLU A 710 7.01 -16.51 -33.88
C GLU A 710 6.38 -16.57 -32.50
N LEU A 711 7.06 -17.26 -31.56
CA LEU A 711 6.61 -17.42 -30.19
C LEU A 711 7.33 -16.44 -29.26
N ILE A 712 6.59 -15.63 -28.54
CA ILE A 712 7.09 -14.61 -27.63
C ILE A 712 6.60 -14.93 -26.20
N ASP A 713 7.57 -15.06 -25.29
CA ASP A 713 7.36 -15.14 -23.86
C ASP A 713 7.40 -13.72 -23.25
N VAL A 714 6.28 -13.27 -22.71
CA VAL A 714 6.15 -11.94 -22.10
C VAL A 714 6.94 -11.82 -20.80
N GLN A 715 6.99 -12.86 -20.00
CA GLN A 715 7.67 -12.97 -18.70
C GLN A 715 7.19 -11.98 -17.63
N SER A 716 6.76 -10.76 -18.02
CA SER A 716 6.33 -9.67 -17.15
C SER A 716 5.02 -9.07 -17.66
N LEU A 717 3.98 -9.14 -16.84
CA LEU A 717 2.67 -8.55 -17.19
C LEU A 717 2.54 -7.09 -16.72
N GLU A 718 3.24 -6.74 -15.63
CA GLU A 718 3.35 -5.35 -15.19
C GLU A 718 4.81 -5.09 -14.73
N PRO A 719 5.57 -4.27 -15.46
CA PRO A 719 5.27 -3.62 -16.74
C PRO A 719 5.25 -4.61 -17.91
N PHE A 720 4.52 -4.24 -18.97
CA PHE A 720 4.34 -5.06 -20.16
C PHE A 720 5.09 -4.48 -21.37
N ASP A 721 5.93 -5.30 -22.00
CA ASP A 721 6.58 -5.03 -23.29
C ASP A 721 7.04 -3.57 -23.49
N VAL A 722 7.90 -3.09 -22.58
CA VAL A 722 8.32 -1.69 -22.53
C VAL A 722 9.11 -1.21 -23.76
N ASN A 723 9.68 -2.13 -24.52
CA ASN A 723 10.44 -1.86 -25.73
C ASN A 723 9.65 -2.15 -27.03
N HIS A 724 8.35 -2.48 -26.93
CA HIS A 724 7.43 -2.75 -28.02
C HIS A 724 7.89 -3.89 -28.96
N GLN A 725 8.52 -4.93 -28.40
CA GLN A 725 9.04 -6.06 -29.15
C GLN A 725 7.93 -6.88 -29.82
N ILE A 726 6.77 -6.99 -29.16
CA ILE A 726 5.60 -7.67 -29.71
C ILE A 726 5.05 -6.91 -30.94
N LEU A 727 5.03 -5.59 -30.88
CA LEU A 727 4.64 -4.78 -32.04
C LEU A 727 5.59 -4.99 -33.24
N GLU A 728 6.91 -5.07 -33.00
CA GLU A 728 7.87 -5.33 -34.08
C GLU A 728 7.67 -6.72 -34.71
N SER A 729 7.34 -7.73 -33.91
CA SER A 729 6.94 -9.04 -34.43
C SER A 729 5.65 -8.96 -35.25
N LEU A 730 4.63 -8.26 -34.76
CA LEU A 730 3.36 -8.08 -35.47
C LEU A 730 3.52 -7.35 -36.80
N LYS A 731 4.40 -6.35 -36.90
CA LYS A 731 4.72 -5.67 -38.17
C LYS A 731 5.26 -6.61 -39.25
N LYS A 732 5.94 -7.69 -38.81
CA LYS A 732 6.52 -8.70 -39.70
C LYS A 732 5.49 -9.74 -40.10
N THR A 733 4.68 -10.21 -39.16
CA THR A 733 3.80 -11.38 -39.31
C THR A 733 2.36 -11.01 -39.73
N ASN A 734 1.92 -9.79 -39.41
CA ASN A 734 0.59 -9.22 -39.69
C ASN A 734 -0.59 -10.02 -39.07
N LYS A 735 -0.31 -11.03 -38.20
CA LYS A 735 -1.27 -11.89 -37.53
C LYS A 735 -0.81 -12.15 -36.11
N ILE A 736 -1.75 -12.19 -35.17
CA ILE A 736 -1.42 -12.36 -33.77
C ILE A 736 -2.45 -13.19 -33.01
N VAL A 737 -1.95 -14.07 -32.16
CA VAL A 737 -2.71 -14.84 -31.16
C VAL A 737 -2.17 -14.50 -29.77
N PHE A 738 -3.07 -14.16 -28.85
CA PHE A 738 -2.76 -14.04 -27.43
C PHE A 738 -3.25 -15.28 -26.70
N PHE A 739 -2.38 -15.92 -25.95
CA PHE A 739 -2.64 -17.20 -25.33
C PHE A 739 -2.32 -17.18 -23.84
N ASP A 740 -3.28 -17.59 -23.01
CA ASP A 740 -3.07 -17.87 -21.59
C ASP A 740 -4.15 -18.84 -21.05
N GLU A 741 -4.05 -19.19 -19.76
CA GLU A 741 -5.00 -20.04 -19.06
C GLU A 741 -5.94 -19.27 -18.10
N ASP A 742 -5.99 -17.93 -18.18
CA ASP A 742 -7.02 -17.13 -17.52
C ASP A 742 -8.35 -17.24 -18.29
N VAL A 743 -9.44 -16.88 -17.65
CA VAL A 743 -10.77 -16.91 -18.27
C VAL A 743 -10.89 -15.88 -19.43
N PRO A 744 -11.86 -16.02 -20.33
CA PRO A 744 -12.11 -15.04 -21.38
C PRO A 744 -12.31 -13.63 -20.79
N GLY A 745 -11.63 -12.64 -21.36
CA GLY A 745 -11.59 -11.28 -20.81
C GLY A 745 -10.52 -11.08 -19.74
N GLY A 746 -9.72 -12.11 -19.46
CA GLY A 746 -8.61 -12.10 -18.52
C GLY A 746 -7.33 -11.42 -19.03
N ALA A 747 -6.16 -12.01 -18.72
CA ALA A 747 -4.86 -11.42 -19.07
C ALA A 747 -4.62 -11.32 -20.59
N THR A 748 -5.20 -12.21 -21.42
CA THR A 748 -5.16 -12.06 -22.88
C THR A 748 -5.82 -10.77 -23.35
N ALA A 749 -6.94 -10.34 -22.75
CA ALA A 749 -7.59 -9.07 -23.09
C ALA A 749 -6.71 -7.87 -22.72
N TYR A 750 -6.01 -7.93 -21.58
CA TYR A 750 -5.05 -6.92 -21.16
C TYR A 750 -3.88 -6.83 -22.17
N MET A 751 -3.26 -7.95 -22.54
CA MET A 751 -2.18 -7.99 -23.51
C MET A 751 -2.63 -7.45 -24.88
N MET A 752 -3.82 -7.84 -25.33
CA MET A 752 -4.42 -7.38 -26.57
C MET A 752 -4.59 -5.87 -26.60
N GLN A 753 -5.14 -5.27 -25.52
CA GLN A 753 -5.29 -3.82 -25.40
C GLN A 753 -3.92 -3.11 -25.46
N LYS A 754 -2.93 -3.63 -24.74
CA LYS A 754 -1.56 -3.07 -24.74
C LYS A 754 -0.98 -3.03 -26.16
N VAL A 755 -1.04 -4.13 -26.89
CA VAL A 755 -0.42 -4.23 -28.22
C VAL A 755 -1.25 -3.50 -29.27
N LEU A 756 -2.57 -3.76 -29.33
CA LEU A 756 -3.37 -3.25 -30.45
C LEU A 756 -3.78 -1.79 -30.26
N GLU A 757 -4.13 -1.36 -29.05
CA GLU A 757 -4.58 0.01 -28.79
C GLU A 757 -3.42 0.92 -28.40
N GLU A 758 -2.67 0.60 -27.33
CA GLU A 758 -1.65 1.50 -26.80
C GLU A 758 -0.43 1.58 -27.73
N GLN A 759 0.07 0.43 -28.22
CA GLN A 759 1.22 0.38 -29.14
C GLN A 759 0.82 0.56 -30.61
N LYS A 760 -0.48 0.73 -30.94
CA LYS A 760 -0.99 0.94 -32.30
C LYS A 760 -0.85 -0.28 -33.23
N GLY A 761 -0.80 -1.49 -32.69
CA GLY A 761 -0.68 -2.74 -33.45
C GLY A 761 -1.83 -3.00 -34.41
N TYR A 762 -3.03 -2.46 -34.13
CA TYR A 762 -4.21 -2.59 -35.00
C TYR A 762 -3.94 -2.26 -36.47
N TYR A 763 -3.07 -1.28 -36.75
CA TYR A 763 -2.77 -0.85 -38.14
C TYR A 763 -1.95 -1.85 -38.96
N TYR A 764 -1.46 -2.93 -38.35
CA TYR A 764 -0.61 -3.93 -38.99
C TYR A 764 -1.28 -5.29 -39.13
N LEU A 765 -2.58 -5.40 -38.80
CA LEU A 765 -3.33 -6.66 -38.91
C LEU A 765 -3.86 -6.90 -40.32
N ASP A 766 -3.67 -8.14 -40.82
CA ASP A 766 -4.27 -8.63 -42.06
C ASP A 766 -5.62 -9.37 -41.80
N CYS A 767 -5.83 -9.80 -40.56
CA CYS A 767 -7.03 -10.53 -40.12
C CYS A 767 -7.39 -10.17 -38.68
N GLU A 768 -8.51 -10.72 -38.22
CA GLU A 768 -8.98 -10.57 -36.84
C GLU A 768 -7.94 -11.16 -35.86
N PRO A 769 -7.52 -10.42 -34.82
CA PRO A 769 -6.68 -10.99 -33.77
C PRO A 769 -7.45 -12.02 -32.94
N ARG A 770 -6.80 -13.05 -32.42
CA ARG A 770 -7.43 -14.09 -31.63
C ARG A 770 -6.87 -14.18 -30.22
N THR A 771 -7.78 -14.59 -29.28
CA THR A 771 -7.38 -15.01 -27.93
C THR A 771 -7.69 -16.51 -27.78
N VAL A 772 -6.79 -17.25 -27.15
CA VAL A 772 -6.97 -18.63 -26.70
C VAL A 772 -6.88 -18.60 -25.18
N THR A 773 -7.95 -19.02 -24.51
CA THR A 773 -8.14 -18.85 -23.07
C THR A 773 -8.73 -20.14 -22.47
N ALA A 774 -8.73 -20.25 -21.14
CA ALA A 774 -9.53 -21.23 -20.45
C ALA A 774 -11.03 -21.01 -20.73
N GLN A 775 -11.85 -22.00 -20.38
CA GLN A 775 -13.31 -21.86 -20.40
C GLN A 775 -13.75 -20.82 -19.34
N ALA A 776 -14.95 -20.25 -19.51
CA ALA A 776 -15.50 -19.22 -18.61
C ALA A 776 -15.95 -19.80 -17.24
N HIS A 777 -15.22 -20.77 -16.72
CA HIS A 777 -15.45 -21.40 -15.42
C HIS A 777 -14.10 -21.94 -14.87
N ARG A 778 -14.05 -22.24 -13.58
CA ARG A 778 -12.87 -22.88 -12.99
C ARG A 778 -12.68 -24.30 -13.51
N ALA A 779 -11.44 -24.76 -13.63
CA ALA A 779 -11.13 -26.07 -14.15
C ALA A 779 -11.79 -27.19 -13.36
N ALA A 780 -12.36 -28.15 -14.08
CA ALA A 780 -12.91 -29.37 -13.47
C ALA A 780 -11.76 -30.30 -13.04
N TYR A 781 -12.03 -31.12 -12.02
CA TYR A 781 -11.01 -32.05 -11.50
C TYR A 781 -10.76 -33.25 -12.43
N GLY A 782 -9.54 -33.68 -12.45
CA GLY A 782 -9.08 -34.87 -13.23
C GLY A 782 -8.68 -34.50 -14.66
N THR A 783 -7.94 -35.42 -15.30
CA THR A 783 -7.30 -35.17 -16.60
C THR A 783 -8.26 -34.72 -17.71
N ASP A 784 -9.43 -35.36 -17.82
CA ASP A 784 -10.40 -34.98 -18.85
C ASP A 784 -11.06 -33.65 -18.55
N GLY A 785 -11.29 -33.38 -17.26
CA GLY A 785 -11.84 -32.11 -16.81
C GLY A 785 -10.84 -30.96 -17.02
N ASP A 786 -9.59 -31.16 -16.71
CA ASP A 786 -8.51 -30.20 -16.95
C ASP A 786 -8.32 -29.94 -18.45
N TYR A 787 -8.24 -30.99 -19.25
CA TYR A 787 -8.08 -30.88 -20.71
C TYR A 787 -9.22 -30.08 -21.37
N PHE A 788 -10.46 -30.26 -20.92
CA PHE A 788 -11.60 -29.51 -21.44
C PHE A 788 -11.62 -28.05 -20.94
N SER A 789 -11.22 -27.83 -19.70
CA SER A 789 -11.37 -26.52 -19.04
C SER A 789 -10.24 -25.56 -19.37
N ASN A 790 -9.00 -26.06 -19.48
CA ASN A 790 -7.82 -25.27 -19.77
C ASN A 790 -7.35 -25.47 -21.22
N PRO A 791 -6.85 -24.42 -21.86
CA PRO A 791 -6.42 -24.52 -23.25
C PRO A 791 -5.13 -25.35 -23.35
N ASN A 792 -4.99 -26.05 -24.46
CA ASN A 792 -3.91 -26.98 -24.76
C ASN A 792 -3.24 -26.66 -26.12
N ALA A 793 -2.30 -27.49 -26.55
CA ALA A 793 -1.56 -27.28 -27.79
C ALA A 793 -2.45 -27.35 -29.02
N GLU A 794 -3.47 -28.23 -28.99
CA GLU A 794 -4.45 -28.37 -30.06
C GLU A 794 -5.29 -27.10 -30.21
N ASP A 795 -5.74 -26.50 -29.12
CA ASP A 795 -6.54 -25.25 -29.16
C ASP A 795 -5.74 -24.10 -29.78
N VAL A 796 -4.45 -23.98 -29.44
CA VAL A 796 -3.54 -22.98 -30.03
C VAL A 796 -3.33 -23.27 -31.52
N PHE A 797 -3.11 -24.55 -31.88
CA PHE A 797 -2.96 -24.98 -33.29
C PHE A 797 -4.22 -24.64 -34.10
N GLU A 798 -5.40 -25.00 -33.63
CA GLU A 798 -6.68 -24.75 -34.30
C GLU A 798 -6.92 -23.24 -34.50
N ALA A 799 -6.67 -22.42 -33.46
CA ALA A 799 -6.82 -20.97 -33.55
C ALA A 799 -5.88 -20.37 -34.61
N VAL A 800 -4.60 -20.79 -34.63
CA VAL A 800 -3.63 -20.33 -35.64
C VAL A 800 -4.00 -20.81 -37.02
N TYR A 801 -4.30 -22.11 -37.18
CA TYR A 801 -4.63 -22.68 -38.48
C TYR A 801 -5.88 -22.04 -39.10
N LYS A 802 -6.89 -21.73 -38.29
CA LYS A 802 -8.09 -21.00 -38.74
C LYS A 802 -7.75 -19.60 -39.26
N LEU A 803 -6.88 -18.86 -38.57
CA LEU A 803 -6.45 -17.56 -39.05
C LEU A 803 -5.68 -17.65 -40.37
N MET A 804 -4.85 -18.68 -40.54
CA MET A 804 -4.13 -18.92 -41.77
C MET A 804 -5.07 -19.32 -42.93
N HIS A 805 -6.09 -20.12 -42.62
CA HIS A 805 -7.18 -20.46 -43.56
C HIS A 805 -7.95 -19.20 -44.00
N ASP A 806 -8.36 -18.35 -43.06
CA ASP A 806 -9.16 -17.12 -43.34
C ASP A 806 -8.40 -16.17 -44.27
N VAL A 807 -7.07 -16.10 -44.13
CA VAL A 807 -6.20 -15.27 -45.00
C VAL A 807 -5.88 -15.91 -46.34
N ASN A 808 -5.65 -17.24 -46.40
CA ASN A 808 -5.30 -17.98 -47.60
C ASN A 808 -5.92 -19.38 -47.63
N PRO A 809 -7.22 -19.50 -47.96
CA PRO A 809 -7.94 -20.79 -48.00
C PRO A 809 -7.37 -21.79 -49.03
N SER A 810 -6.68 -21.28 -50.06
CA SER A 810 -6.10 -22.16 -51.09
C SER A 810 -4.85 -22.91 -50.60
N MET A 811 -4.06 -22.23 -49.73
CA MET A 811 -2.85 -22.81 -49.16
C MET A 811 -3.19 -23.64 -47.89
N TYR A 812 -4.14 -23.16 -47.14
CA TYR A 812 -4.55 -23.75 -45.88
C TYR A 812 -6.03 -24.20 -45.97
N PRO A 813 -6.33 -25.36 -46.59
CA PRO A 813 -7.72 -25.84 -46.72
C PRO A 813 -8.34 -26.13 -45.36
N LYS A 814 -9.67 -26.06 -45.27
CA LYS A 814 -10.40 -26.29 -44.04
C LYS A 814 -10.16 -27.72 -43.52
N ILE A 815 -9.71 -27.88 -42.27
CA ILE A 815 -9.49 -29.14 -41.59
C ILE A 815 -10.66 -29.46 -40.65
N PHE A 816 -11.20 -28.46 -39.97
CA PHE A 816 -12.24 -28.56 -38.92
C PHE A 816 -13.56 -27.91 -39.31
#